data_a1eed0dc3674ea7b3edd1670272b9db4
#
_entry.id   a1eed0dc3674ea7b3edd1670272b9db4
#
_cell.length_a   1.000
_cell.length_b   1.000
_cell.length_c   1.000
_cell.angle_alpha   90.00
_cell.angle_beta   90.00
_cell.angle_gamma   90.00
#
_symmetry.space_group_name_H-M   'P 1'
#
loop_
_entity.id
_entity.type
_entity.pdbx_description
1 polymer ?
#
loop_
_entity_poly.entity_id
_entity_poly.type
_entity_poly.pdbx_seq_one_letter_code
_entity_poly.pdbx_strand_id
1 'polypeptide(L)'
;MQSVSVPSPRWRVANHLHVDRQAITCRSTCKVVYLVRKRIKRRDFVSGMTIGAGGLLLAGCTDAPPVSFTNKAPLGSRAPSSGSYYPPIMTGMRGSHEGSYEVAHALSWRGEKPADYQLLDEHYDLVVVGAGMSGLAAAHFYREKMGPEARILLLDNHDDFGGHAKRNEFHRDGRMMVSLGGAQNIESVTGYSDAAAKLMEDIGLNEDFLNFMDASTSEDLALVGNFDANNGVALPGSQDHFIYAGNWNAVMYGGEGYEQVLESLPLPDNERQKLIAFWGGKRDFLEGLSLSEKWDYLNSVSYNQFLIDKVGLLPTTVPILNAIIVHLSGMTGWNLTVGEALLGGASGIKSLGWLGRATAAAGGAFLDRLLKIRMFPDGNASVARLLVQKLIPTVAPEVTGPANIVGARFNYDALDDAGNTTRLRLNSTAVGIREDQAGTVEVDYVEHGSAKRVMADHCILACYNGLIPHLCPEMPESQKAGLAYGVKTPFVYANVQVRDGKAFSNAGATLFQCPYDPFQWVSCAPTVAVGGFEPPRGPDDPMVIFMMHSPMPMTKPDPKLSARDQLRMARTEIYQTQFSDYEQQIREQLQSMLGQFGFQHQADIEAITVNRIPHGYAYPYVKLDDPEWEPGQAPHEVGRAQFGRISVANSDSEAVALMNAAFDAAYRAVEEQTA
;
A
#
# COMPACT_ATOMS: atom_id res chain seq x y z
N MET A 1 5.84 -22.16 -66.76
CA MET A 1 7.27 -21.97 -67.07
C MET A 1 7.97 -21.60 -65.79
N GLN A 2 8.84 -22.48 -65.43
CA GLN A 2 9.99 -22.40 -64.52
C GLN A 2 9.89 -21.73 -63.16
N SER A 3 9.87 -22.59 -62.18
CA SER A 3 10.28 -22.42 -60.79
C SER A 3 11.77 -22.09 -60.63
N VAL A 4 12.11 -21.20 -59.69
CA VAL A 4 13.47 -21.16 -59.15
C VAL A 4 13.34 -21.12 -57.61
N SER A 5 13.82 -22.21 -57.02
CA SER A 5 14.04 -22.42 -55.59
C SER A 5 15.38 -21.82 -55.18
N VAL A 6 15.46 -21.19 -53.99
CA VAL A 6 16.73 -20.84 -53.32
C VAL A 6 16.68 -21.36 -51.89
N PRO A 7 17.75 -21.99 -51.39
CA PRO A 7 17.74 -22.81 -50.19
C PRO A 7 18.10 -22.05 -48.91
N SER A 8 17.58 -22.56 -47.79
CA SER A 8 17.91 -22.17 -46.43
C SER A 8 19.31 -22.60 -45.98
N PRO A 9 20.08 -21.85 -45.23
CA PRO A 9 21.27 -22.36 -44.56
C PRO A 9 20.97 -22.78 -43.12
N ARG A 10 21.28 -24.03 -42.83
CA ARG A 10 21.46 -24.61 -41.48
C ARG A 10 22.73 -24.03 -40.85
N TRP A 11 22.70 -23.59 -39.60
CA TRP A 11 23.90 -23.36 -38.80
C TRP A 11 24.05 -24.44 -37.73
N ARG A 12 25.24 -25.06 -37.75
CA ARG A 12 25.72 -26.00 -36.73
C ARG A 12 26.38 -25.22 -35.59
N VAL A 13 26.21 -25.72 -34.39
CA VAL A 13 26.94 -25.35 -33.18
C VAL A 13 28.43 -25.70 -33.34
N ALA A 14 29.33 -24.77 -33.04
CA ALA A 14 30.73 -25.04 -32.71
C ALA A 14 31.21 -24.09 -31.62
N ASN A 15 31.72 -24.70 -30.56
CA ASN A 15 32.37 -24.07 -29.41
C ASN A 15 33.74 -23.47 -29.81
N HIS A 16 34.18 -22.54 -28.94
CA HIS A 16 35.51 -21.88 -28.84
C HIS A 16 35.70 -20.63 -29.69
N LEU A 17 35.73 -19.51 -29.00
CA LEU A 17 36.59 -18.39 -29.38
C LEU A 17 37.04 -17.59 -28.15
N HIS A 18 38.34 -17.53 -27.96
CA HIS A 18 39.09 -16.52 -27.19
C HIS A 18 38.73 -15.15 -27.72
N VAL A 19 38.49 -14.19 -26.80
CA VAL A 19 38.38 -12.79 -27.17
C VAL A 19 39.55 -12.03 -26.60
N ASP A 20 40.37 -11.56 -27.53
CA ASP A 20 41.47 -10.61 -27.27
C ASP A 20 40.95 -9.26 -26.80
N ARG A 21 41.62 -8.68 -25.82
CA ARG A 21 41.35 -7.37 -25.26
C ARG A 21 41.89 -6.28 -26.18
N GLN A 22 41.00 -5.52 -26.81
CA GLN A 22 41.38 -4.16 -27.25
C GLN A 22 40.57 -3.13 -26.46
N ALA A 23 41.31 -2.34 -25.69
CA ALA A 23 40.81 -1.25 -24.87
C ALA A 23 40.51 -0.05 -25.76
N ILE A 24 39.26 0.38 -25.82
CA ILE A 24 38.88 1.69 -26.33
C ILE A 24 38.50 2.55 -25.12
N THR A 25 39.28 3.61 -24.97
CA THR A 25 39.22 4.60 -23.87
C THR A 25 37.96 5.48 -23.99
N CYS A 26 36.99 5.23 -23.16
CA CYS A 26 36.03 6.23 -22.76
C CYS A 26 35.95 6.23 -21.21
N ARG A 27 36.97 6.85 -20.60
CA ARG A 27 37.27 6.67 -19.15
C ARG A 27 36.47 7.53 -18.18
N SER A 28 35.64 8.46 -18.61
CA SER A 28 34.95 9.37 -17.67
C SER A 28 33.50 9.01 -17.40
N THR A 29 32.74 8.60 -18.39
CA THR A 29 31.31 8.34 -18.24
C THR A 29 31.01 6.94 -17.63
N CYS A 30 31.85 5.95 -17.96
CA CYS A 30 31.68 4.60 -17.39
C CYS A 30 32.04 4.52 -15.88
N LYS A 31 32.92 5.40 -15.37
CA LYS A 31 33.26 5.37 -13.93
C LYS A 31 32.14 5.87 -13.04
N VAL A 32 31.36 6.86 -13.49
CA VAL A 32 30.23 7.41 -12.71
C VAL A 32 29.07 6.38 -12.64
N VAL A 33 28.74 5.74 -13.75
CA VAL A 33 27.72 4.69 -13.79
C VAL A 33 28.12 3.45 -12.99
N TYR A 34 29.43 3.12 -12.98
CA TYR A 34 29.92 1.96 -12.21
C TYR A 34 30.01 2.23 -10.70
N LEU A 35 30.25 3.49 -10.27
CA LEU A 35 30.22 3.90 -8.86
C LEU A 35 28.79 3.90 -8.30
N VAL A 36 27.80 4.36 -9.08
CA VAL A 36 26.39 4.30 -8.71
C VAL A 36 25.92 2.83 -8.58
N ARG A 37 26.32 1.95 -9.53
CA ARG A 37 25.98 0.51 -9.45
C ARG A 37 26.62 -0.24 -8.28
N LYS A 38 27.78 0.22 -7.77
CA LYS A 38 28.48 -0.47 -6.66
C LYS A 38 27.98 -0.10 -5.26
N ARG A 39 27.26 1.03 -5.11
CA ARG A 39 26.85 1.56 -3.80
C ARG A 39 25.34 1.51 -3.54
N ILE A 40 24.50 1.37 -4.56
CA ILE A 40 23.07 1.17 -4.37
C ILE A 40 22.84 -0.33 -4.15
N LYS A 41 22.62 -0.75 -2.91
CA LYS A 41 22.17 -2.10 -2.60
C LYS A 41 20.77 -2.28 -3.22
N ARG A 42 20.45 -3.48 -3.72
CA ARG A 42 19.15 -3.83 -4.32
C ARG A 42 17.96 -3.38 -3.45
N ARG A 43 18.15 -3.37 -2.14
CA ARG A 43 17.22 -2.95 -1.12
C ARG A 43 16.96 -1.42 -1.12
N ASP A 44 18.01 -0.59 -1.19
CA ASP A 44 17.87 0.87 -1.22
C ASP A 44 17.14 1.32 -2.49
N PHE A 45 17.34 0.59 -3.57
CA PHE A 45 16.66 0.80 -4.84
C PHE A 45 15.17 0.38 -4.77
N VAL A 46 14.86 -0.76 -4.15
CA VAL A 46 13.48 -1.24 -3.95
C VAL A 46 12.73 -0.32 -2.99
N SER A 47 13.32 0.09 -1.86
CA SER A 47 12.69 1.04 -0.93
C SER A 47 12.45 2.41 -1.57
N GLY A 48 13.38 2.91 -2.38
CA GLY A 48 13.21 4.15 -3.12
C GLY A 48 12.13 4.06 -4.20
N MET A 49 12.00 2.93 -4.89
CA MET A 49 10.96 2.69 -5.89
C MET A 49 9.56 2.54 -5.29
N THR A 50 9.45 1.97 -4.09
CA THR A 50 8.18 1.81 -3.39
C THR A 50 7.51 3.15 -3.11
N ILE A 51 8.31 4.16 -2.82
CA ILE A 51 7.83 5.51 -2.53
C ILE A 51 7.48 6.26 -3.84
N GLY A 52 8.16 5.95 -4.96
CA GLY A 52 7.92 6.61 -6.27
C GLY A 52 6.72 6.11 -7.07
N ALA A 53 6.20 4.93 -6.72
CA ALA A 53 5.21 4.23 -7.54
C ALA A 53 3.82 4.87 -7.59
N GLY A 54 3.47 5.71 -6.65
CA GLY A 54 2.14 6.32 -6.59
C GLY A 54 1.93 7.58 -7.43
N GLY A 55 2.96 8.09 -8.11
CA GLY A 55 2.94 9.43 -8.70
C GLY A 55 2.96 9.55 -10.22
N LEU A 56 3.12 8.48 -10.98
CA LEU A 56 3.32 8.55 -12.43
C LEU A 56 2.49 7.49 -13.17
N LEU A 57 1.21 7.75 -13.33
CA LEU A 57 0.38 7.08 -14.33
C LEU A 57 0.58 7.83 -15.67
N LEU A 58 1.49 7.36 -16.50
CA LEU A 58 1.59 7.77 -17.90
C LEU A 58 1.17 6.59 -18.77
N ALA A 59 0.06 6.77 -19.47
CA ALA A 59 -0.48 5.82 -20.42
C ALA A 59 0.51 5.60 -21.58
N GLY A 60 1.06 4.40 -21.67
CA GLY A 60 1.80 3.93 -22.84
C GLY A 60 0.93 2.98 -23.65
N CYS A 61 0.43 3.41 -24.80
CA CYS A 61 -0.25 2.56 -25.77
C CYS A 61 0.70 1.47 -26.29
N THR A 62 0.37 0.21 -26.06
CA THR A 62 0.96 -0.91 -26.80
C THR A 62 -0.18 -1.72 -27.42
N ASP A 63 -0.17 -1.81 -28.77
CA ASP A 63 -1.08 -2.63 -29.56
C ASP A 63 -0.83 -4.13 -29.31
N ALA A 64 -1.59 -4.72 -28.39
CA ALA A 64 -1.78 -6.15 -28.32
C ALA A 64 -3.26 -6.49 -28.57
N PRO A 65 -3.59 -7.57 -29.30
CA PRO A 65 -4.97 -7.94 -29.54
C PRO A 65 -5.66 -8.29 -28.21
N PRO A 66 -6.90 -7.82 -27.99
CA PRO A 66 -7.59 -8.04 -26.73
C PRO A 66 -7.92 -9.51 -26.51
N VAL A 67 -7.44 -10.06 -25.41
CA VAL A 67 -7.94 -11.34 -24.88
C VAL A 67 -9.36 -11.07 -24.36
N SER A 68 -10.33 -11.83 -24.87
CA SER A 68 -11.75 -11.65 -24.54
C SER A 68 -12.08 -12.24 -23.16
N PHE A 69 -11.75 -11.52 -22.09
CA PHE A 69 -12.44 -11.70 -20.81
C PHE A 69 -13.73 -10.88 -20.84
N THR A 70 -14.86 -11.52 -20.84
CA THR A 70 -16.13 -10.84 -20.64
C THR A 70 -16.26 -10.51 -19.16
N ASN A 71 -16.46 -9.23 -18.82
CA ASN A 71 -16.92 -8.84 -17.50
C ASN A 71 -18.25 -9.58 -17.25
N LYS A 72 -18.25 -10.57 -16.36
CA LYS A 72 -19.48 -11.33 -16.05
C LYS A 72 -20.42 -10.36 -15.34
N ALA A 73 -21.67 -10.32 -15.76
CA ALA A 73 -22.70 -9.52 -15.10
C ALA A 73 -22.65 -9.70 -13.57
N PRO A 74 -22.90 -8.65 -12.77
CA PRO A 74 -22.93 -8.74 -11.34
C PRO A 74 -23.83 -9.89 -10.93
N LEU A 75 -23.32 -10.78 -10.09
CA LEU A 75 -24.16 -11.75 -9.39
C LEU A 75 -25.15 -10.90 -8.61
N GLY A 76 -26.39 -10.87 -9.04
CA GLY A 76 -27.45 -9.92 -8.73
C GLY A 76 -27.27 -9.26 -7.36
N SER A 77 -27.12 -7.94 -7.36
CA SER A 77 -27.00 -7.11 -6.17
C SER A 77 -28.22 -7.29 -5.28
N ARG A 78 -28.23 -8.33 -4.48
CA ARG A 78 -29.25 -8.48 -3.43
C ARG A 78 -28.85 -7.53 -2.31
N ALA A 79 -29.68 -6.54 -2.07
CA ALA A 79 -29.66 -5.80 -0.81
C ALA A 79 -29.56 -6.81 0.36
N PRO A 80 -28.80 -6.52 1.42
CA PRO A 80 -28.61 -7.46 2.52
C PRO A 80 -29.97 -7.95 3.00
N SER A 81 -30.22 -9.25 2.86
CA SER A 81 -31.32 -9.88 3.57
C SER A 81 -30.99 -9.73 5.06
N SER A 82 -31.87 -9.13 5.80
CA SER A 82 -31.75 -8.96 7.24
C SER A 82 -31.40 -10.31 7.88
N GLY A 83 -30.13 -10.54 8.29
CA GLY A 83 -29.84 -11.74 9.04
C GLY A 83 -28.39 -12.25 9.04
N SER A 84 -27.55 -12.07 8.03
CA SER A 84 -26.16 -12.56 8.07
C SER A 84 -25.18 -11.43 8.29
N TYR A 85 -24.28 -11.61 9.25
CA TYR A 85 -23.15 -10.70 9.50
C TYR A 85 -22.28 -10.56 8.24
N TYR A 86 -22.03 -9.31 7.80
CA TYR A 86 -21.24 -9.02 6.60
C TYR A 86 -20.48 -7.70 6.76
N PRO A 87 -19.23 -7.73 7.27
CA PRO A 87 -18.43 -6.56 7.63
C PRO A 87 -18.26 -5.52 6.53
N PRO A 88 -18.12 -5.86 5.23
CA PRO A 88 -17.88 -4.86 4.18
C PRO A 88 -18.94 -3.76 4.06
N ILE A 89 -20.19 -4.00 4.48
CA ILE A 89 -21.28 -2.99 4.42
C ILE A 89 -21.37 -2.13 5.69
N MET A 90 -20.57 -2.43 6.71
CA MET A 90 -20.65 -1.69 7.97
C MET A 90 -19.97 -0.33 7.83
N THR A 91 -20.68 0.71 8.27
CA THR A 91 -20.21 2.09 8.28
C THR A 91 -19.73 2.53 9.67
N GLY A 92 -19.25 3.76 9.80
CA GLY A 92 -18.68 4.27 11.06
C GLY A 92 -17.20 3.94 11.19
N MET A 93 -16.73 3.71 12.42
CA MET A 93 -15.32 3.35 12.66
C MET A 93 -15.07 1.89 12.30
N ARG A 94 -14.12 1.68 11.38
CA ARG A 94 -13.67 0.38 10.91
C ARG A 94 -12.13 0.26 11.00
N GLY A 95 -11.57 -0.81 10.45
CA GLY A 95 -10.15 -1.12 10.67
C GLY A 95 -9.92 -1.48 12.13
N SER A 96 -9.08 -0.74 12.84
CA SER A 96 -8.93 -0.90 14.30
C SER A 96 -10.09 -0.22 15.02
N HIS A 97 -11.17 -0.96 15.22
CA HIS A 97 -12.41 -0.53 15.86
C HIS A 97 -12.58 -1.23 17.23
N GLU A 98 -13.56 -0.79 18.01
CA GLU A 98 -13.89 -1.40 19.30
C GLU A 98 -14.17 -2.91 19.14
N GLY A 99 -13.56 -3.72 20.02
CA GLY A 99 -13.60 -5.18 19.95
C GLY A 99 -12.44 -5.84 19.24
N SER A 100 -11.69 -5.09 18.40
CA SER A 100 -10.61 -5.67 17.58
C SER A 100 -9.21 -5.57 18.21
N TYR A 101 -8.95 -4.64 19.15
CA TYR A 101 -7.59 -4.34 19.64
C TYR A 101 -7.41 -4.45 21.15
N GLU A 102 -8.47 -4.45 21.94
CA GLU A 102 -8.39 -4.31 23.39
C GLU A 102 -7.62 -5.47 24.05
N VAL A 103 -7.83 -6.70 23.58
CA VAL A 103 -7.14 -7.89 24.09
C VAL A 103 -5.64 -7.80 23.79
N ALA A 104 -5.27 -7.43 22.56
CA ALA A 104 -3.88 -7.29 22.16
C ALA A 104 -3.18 -6.12 22.92
N HIS A 105 -3.90 -5.00 23.18
CA HIS A 105 -3.38 -3.89 23.97
C HIS A 105 -3.26 -4.26 25.45
N ALA A 106 -4.21 -5.02 26.02
CA ALA A 106 -4.10 -5.53 27.39
C ALA A 106 -2.85 -6.37 27.56
N LEU A 107 -2.59 -7.27 26.61
CA LEU A 107 -1.37 -8.09 26.61
C LEU A 107 -0.11 -7.23 26.44
N SER A 108 -0.04 -6.39 25.40
CA SER A 108 1.21 -5.69 25.05
C SER A 108 1.57 -4.54 25.99
N TRP A 109 0.57 -3.84 26.57
CA TRP A 109 0.82 -2.68 27.42
C TRP A 109 0.86 -3.02 28.92
N ARG A 110 0.13 -4.06 29.35
CA ARG A 110 -0.02 -4.39 30.76
C ARG A 110 0.39 -5.82 31.10
N GLY A 111 0.72 -6.65 30.09
CA GLY A 111 1.02 -8.07 30.28
C GLY A 111 -0.20 -8.89 30.71
N GLU A 112 -1.41 -8.35 30.50
CA GLU A 112 -2.65 -9.00 30.92
C GLU A 112 -3.09 -10.05 29.92
N LYS A 113 -3.30 -11.28 30.37
CA LYS A 113 -3.86 -12.40 29.62
C LYS A 113 -4.63 -13.34 30.54
N PRO A 114 -5.54 -14.16 30.00
CA PRO A 114 -6.25 -15.17 30.80
C PRO A 114 -5.28 -16.10 31.52
N ALA A 115 -5.67 -16.55 32.72
CA ALA A 115 -4.89 -17.53 33.49
C ALA A 115 -5.16 -18.96 33.03
N ASP A 116 -6.39 -19.28 32.62
CA ASP A 116 -6.84 -20.60 32.22
C ASP A 116 -7.45 -20.55 30.81
N TYR A 117 -7.27 -21.62 30.05
CA TYR A 117 -7.72 -21.76 28.68
C TYR A 117 -8.49 -23.07 28.51
N GLN A 118 -9.62 -23.00 27.82
CA GLN A 118 -10.33 -24.19 27.37
C GLN A 118 -9.54 -24.85 26.23
N LEU A 119 -8.97 -26.03 26.49
CA LEU A 119 -8.38 -26.84 25.43
C LEU A 119 -9.51 -27.36 24.52
N LEU A 120 -9.41 -27.04 23.24
CA LEU A 120 -10.34 -27.56 22.22
C LEU A 120 -9.82 -28.92 21.72
N ASP A 121 -10.75 -29.82 21.36
CA ASP A 121 -10.42 -31.10 20.71
C ASP A 121 -10.16 -30.87 19.20
N GLU A 122 -9.23 -29.95 18.92
CA GLU A 122 -8.83 -29.56 17.58
C GLU A 122 -7.29 -29.57 17.49
N HIS A 123 -6.75 -30.31 16.52
CA HIS A 123 -5.34 -30.34 16.20
C HIS A 123 -5.16 -29.93 14.73
N TYR A 124 -4.18 -29.08 14.45
CA TYR A 124 -3.89 -28.56 13.11
C TYR A 124 -2.43 -28.86 12.71
N ASP A 125 -2.20 -29.08 11.42
CA ASP A 125 -0.84 -29.16 10.88
C ASP A 125 -0.17 -27.78 10.94
N LEU A 126 -0.98 -26.70 10.76
CA LEU A 126 -0.52 -25.32 10.83
C LEU A 126 -1.56 -24.42 11.49
N VAL A 127 -1.12 -23.60 12.45
CA VAL A 127 -1.87 -22.41 12.88
C VAL A 127 -1.17 -21.15 12.38
N VAL A 128 -1.93 -20.26 11.74
CA VAL A 128 -1.47 -18.95 11.27
C VAL A 128 -2.12 -17.86 12.11
N VAL A 129 -1.31 -16.98 12.70
CA VAL A 129 -1.79 -15.85 13.49
C VAL A 129 -1.80 -14.58 12.63
N GLY A 130 -2.97 -14.17 12.19
CA GLY A 130 -3.25 -13.07 11.28
C GLY A 130 -3.73 -13.57 9.91
N ALA A 131 -4.94 -13.17 9.51
CA ALA A 131 -5.52 -13.45 8.19
C ALA A 131 -5.35 -12.29 7.20
N GLY A 132 -4.24 -11.55 7.30
CA GLY A 132 -3.79 -10.58 6.31
C GLY A 132 -3.16 -11.26 5.08
N MET A 133 -2.63 -10.48 4.14
CA MET A 133 -2.05 -11.01 2.90
C MET A 133 -0.97 -12.07 3.13
N SER A 134 -0.07 -11.85 4.11
CA SER A 134 0.95 -12.84 4.46
C SER A 134 0.35 -14.14 5.03
N GLY A 135 -0.63 -14.02 5.93
CA GLY A 135 -1.22 -15.20 6.56
C GLY A 135 -2.02 -16.05 5.55
N LEU A 136 -2.79 -15.40 4.69
CA LEU A 136 -3.52 -16.08 3.61
C LEU A 136 -2.57 -16.75 2.61
N ALA A 137 -1.46 -16.06 2.25
CA ALA A 137 -0.41 -16.63 1.41
C ALA A 137 0.31 -17.81 2.09
N ALA A 138 0.61 -17.72 3.39
CA ALA A 138 1.24 -18.80 4.14
C ALA A 138 0.35 -20.06 4.16
N ALA A 139 -0.96 -19.90 4.39
CA ALA A 139 -1.90 -21.02 4.31
C ALA A 139 -1.96 -21.62 2.90
N HIS A 140 -1.90 -20.79 1.85
CA HIS A 140 -1.87 -21.26 0.47
C HIS A 140 -0.58 -22.05 0.17
N PHE A 141 0.60 -21.49 0.43
CA PHE A 141 1.88 -22.15 0.19
C PHE A 141 2.04 -23.43 1.01
N TYR A 142 1.58 -23.44 2.27
CA TYR A 142 1.64 -24.63 3.11
C TYR A 142 0.77 -25.74 2.53
N ARG A 143 -0.45 -25.43 2.09
CA ARG A 143 -1.35 -26.41 1.46
C ARG A 143 -0.81 -26.91 0.12
N GLU A 144 -0.22 -26.05 -0.70
CA GLU A 144 0.43 -26.47 -1.94
C GLU A 144 1.59 -27.47 -1.68
N LYS A 145 2.33 -27.27 -0.59
CA LYS A 145 3.48 -28.12 -0.24
C LYS A 145 3.10 -29.40 0.48
N MET A 146 2.16 -29.32 1.42
CA MET A 146 1.78 -30.46 2.29
C MET A 146 0.59 -31.26 1.74
N GLY A 147 -0.13 -30.72 0.76
CA GLY A 147 -1.28 -31.35 0.13
C GLY A 147 -2.63 -30.77 0.59
N PRO A 148 -3.71 -31.10 -0.13
CA PRO A 148 -5.05 -30.53 0.08
C PRO A 148 -5.71 -30.93 1.41
N GLU A 149 -5.24 -32.03 2.03
CA GLU A 149 -5.76 -32.54 3.30
C GLU A 149 -5.15 -31.84 4.53
N ALA A 150 -4.12 -30.99 4.34
CA ALA A 150 -3.48 -30.25 5.42
C ALA A 150 -4.52 -29.41 6.19
N ARG A 151 -4.56 -29.63 7.50
CA ARG A 151 -5.48 -28.93 8.41
C ARG A 151 -4.86 -27.61 8.86
N ILE A 152 -5.44 -26.51 8.42
CA ILE A 152 -4.93 -25.15 8.66
C ILE A 152 -5.97 -24.32 9.40
N LEU A 153 -5.55 -23.64 10.47
CA LEU A 153 -6.37 -22.64 11.15
C LEU A 153 -5.72 -21.26 11.04
N LEU A 154 -6.45 -20.30 10.49
CA LEU A 154 -6.07 -18.88 10.57
C LEU A 154 -6.87 -18.22 11.70
N LEU A 155 -6.19 -17.47 12.57
CA LEU A 155 -6.79 -16.66 13.62
C LEU A 155 -6.64 -15.17 13.27
N ASP A 156 -7.71 -14.40 13.32
CA ASP A 156 -7.64 -12.94 13.16
C ASP A 156 -8.42 -12.23 14.27
N ASN A 157 -7.83 -11.17 14.82
CA ASN A 157 -8.44 -10.38 15.89
C ASN A 157 -9.55 -9.43 15.39
N HIS A 158 -9.64 -9.20 14.08
CA HIS A 158 -10.71 -8.41 13.48
C HIS A 158 -11.92 -9.26 13.15
N ASP A 159 -13.02 -8.59 12.87
CA ASP A 159 -14.28 -9.17 12.40
C ASP A 159 -14.29 -9.42 10.87
N ASP A 160 -13.17 -9.13 10.20
CA ASP A 160 -12.99 -9.29 8.76
C ASP A 160 -11.53 -9.69 8.45
N PHE A 161 -11.34 -10.45 7.39
CA PHE A 161 -10.03 -10.89 6.90
C PHE A 161 -9.38 -9.86 5.97
N GLY A 162 -8.17 -10.16 5.47
CA GLY A 162 -7.41 -9.34 4.53
C GLY A 162 -6.43 -8.39 5.18
N GLY A 163 -6.42 -8.24 6.51
CA GLY A 163 -5.52 -7.32 7.21
C GLY A 163 -5.72 -5.88 6.77
N HIS A 164 -4.71 -5.26 6.13
CA HIS A 164 -4.83 -3.92 5.55
C HIS A 164 -5.62 -3.86 4.24
N ALA A 165 -5.90 -5.00 3.61
CA ALA A 165 -6.71 -5.10 2.40
C ALA A 165 -8.20 -5.12 2.75
N LYS A 166 -8.71 -4.01 3.25
CA LYS A 166 -10.12 -3.83 3.66
C LYS A 166 -10.96 -3.35 2.50
N ARG A 167 -12.22 -3.82 2.46
CA ARG A 167 -13.25 -3.41 1.52
C ARG A 167 -14.34 -2.62 2.24
N ASN A 168 -14.75 -1.49 1.65
CA ASN A 168 -15.96 -0.81 2.04
C ASN A 168 -16.98 -0.89 0.91
N GLU A 169 -18.18 -1.33 1.24
CA GLU A 169 -19.27 -1.59 0.30
C GLU A 169 -20.53 -0.80 0.70
N PHE A 170 -21.07 -0.07 -0.25
CA PHE A 170 -22.25 0.74 -0.09
C PHE A 170 -23.32 0.34 -1.11
N HIS A 171 -24.57 0.55 -0.78
CA HIS A 171 -25.69 0.21 -1.66
C HIS A 171 -26.69 1.37 -1.74
N ARG A 172 -27.12 1.67 -2.95
CA ARG A 172 -28.18 2.63 -3.21
C ARG A 172 -29.00 2.20 -4.43
N ASP A 173 -30.33 2.17 -4.31
CA ASP A 173 -31.26 1.88 -5.40
C ASP A 173 -30.92 0.58 -6.17
N GLY A 174 -30.43 -0.45 -5.45
CA GLY A 174 -30.00 -1.73 -6.02
C GLY A 174 -28.62 -1.73 -6.64
N ARG A 175 -27.93 -0.60 -6.67
CA ARG A 175 -26.55 -0.47 -7.16
C ARG A 175 -25.56 -0.63 -6.02
N MET A 176 -24.56 -1.46 -6.24
CA MET A 176 -23.41 -1.62 -5.36
C MET A 176 -22.33 -0.60 -5.73
N MET A 177 -21.77 0.03 -4.73
CA MET A 177 -20.56 0.85 -4.83
C MET A 177 -19.51 0.29 -3.90
N VAL A 178 -18.27 0.25 -4.32
CA VAL A 178 -17.16 -0.24 -3.52
C VAL A 178 -16.00 0.74 -3.52
N SER A 179 -15.23 0.72 -2.44
CA SER A 179 -13.98 1.44 -2.34
C SER A 179 -13.01 0.68 -1.43
N LEU A 180 -11.75 1.02 -1.51
CA LEU A 180 -10.70 0.44 -0.69
C LEU A 180 -10.69 1.07 0.72
N GLY A 181 -10.43 0.24 1.72
CA GLY A 181 -10.25 0.70 3.11
C GLY A 181 -8.80 0.61 3.60
N GLY A 182 -7.84 0.52 2.68
CA GLY A 182 -6.42 0.39 3.03
C GLY A 182 -5.53 0.06 1.82
N ALA A 183 -4.95 -1.15 1.75
CA ALA A 183 -4.01 -1.54 0.70
C ALA A 183 -4.65 -1.47 -0.70
N GLN A 184 -3.97 -0.76 -1.59
CA GLN A 184 -4.54 -0.33 -2.88
C GLN A 184 -3.97 -1.11 -4.08
N ASN A 185 -2.63 -1.15 -4.22
CA ASN A 185 -1.97 -1.41 -5.49
C ASN A 185 -1.58 -2.87 -5.70
N ILE A 186 -1.70 -3.32 -6.94
CA ILE A 186 -0.97 -4.45 -7.51
C ILE A 186 0.14 -3.84 -8.36
N GLU A 187 1.37 -3.88 -7.88
CA GLU A 187 2.54 -3.39 -8.58
C GLU A 187 2.88 -4.32 -9.76
N SER A 188 3.81 -3.89 -10.62
CA SER A 188 4.23 -4.71 -11.77
C SER A 188 4.74 -6.09 -11.34
N VAL A 189 4.01 -7.14 -11.70
CA VAL A 189 4.38 -8.54 -11.40
C VAL A 189 5.74 -8.95 -12.01
N THR A 190 6.24 -8.22 -12.99
CA THR A 190 7.59 -8.48 -13.55
C THR A 190 8.72 -8.25 -12.54
N GLY A 191 8.45 -7.56 -11.43
CA GLY A 191 9.37 -7.35 -10.30
C GLY A 191 9.17 -8.33 -9.14
N TYR A 192 8.18 -9.21 -9.23
CA TYR A 192 7.89 -10.20 -8.18
C TYR A 192 8.91 -11.34 -8.20
N SER A 193 9.08 -12.01 -7.07
CA SER A 193 9.78 -13.29 -7.00
C SER A 193 8.99 -14.38 -7.71
N ASP A 194 9.63 -15.49 -8.04
CA ASP A 194 8.95 -16.64 -8.66
C ASP A 194 7.79 -17.16 -7.78
N ALA A 195 7.98 -17.15 -6.45
CA ALA A 195 6.95 -17.57 -5.50
C ALA A 195 5.73 -16.63 -5.49
N ALA A 196 5.98 -15.32 -5.42
CA ALA A 196 4.90 -14.33 -5.44
C ALA A 196 4.17 -14.31 -6.79
N ALA A 197 4.90 -14.42 -7.90
CA ALA A 197 4.31 -14.49 -9.24
C ALA A 197 3.45 -15.73 -9.41
N LYS A 198 3.94 -16.89 -8.95
CA LYS A 198 3.16 -18.14 -8.99
C LYS A 198 1.88 -18.04 -8.16
N LEU A 199 1.93 -17.46 -6.96
CA LEU A 199 0.73 -17.27 -6.15
C LEU A 199 -0.32 -16.41 -6.90
N MET A 200 0.13 -15.35 -7.57
CA MET A 200 -0.78 -14.52 -8.39
C MET A 200 -1.44 -15.33 -9.51
N GLU A 201 -0.68 -16.18 -10.20
CA GLU A 201 -1.24 -17.12 -11.21
C GLU A 201 -2.23 -18.10 -10.58
N ASP A 202 -1.92 -18.66 -9.41
CA ASP A 202 -2.74 -19.68 -8.72
C ASP A 202 -4.13 -19.11 -8.31
N ILE A 203 -4.23 -17.81 -8.10
CA ILE A 203 -5.51 -17.13 -7.83
C ILE A 203 -6.13 -16.48 -9.08
N GLY A 204 -5.56 -16.75 -10.27
CA GLY A 204 -6.08 -16.31 -11.54
C GLY A 204 -5.65 -14.91 -11.99
N LEU A 205 -4.74 -14.25 -11.27
CA LEU A 205 -4.18 -12.94 -11.64
C LEU A 205 -2.94 -13.12 -12.54
N ASN A 206 -3.13 -13.85 -13.62
CA ASN A 206 -2.11 -14.04 -14.65
C ASN A 206 -1.96 -12.80 -15.56
N GLU A 207 -0.97 -12.82 -16.46
CA GLU A 207 -0.68 -11.71 -17.35
C GLU A 207 -1.88 -11.33 -18.24
N ASP A 208 -2.65 -12.30 -18.72
CA ASP A 208 -3.83 -12.06 -19.54
C ASP A 208 -4.91 -11.29 -18.78
N PHE A 209 -5.19 -11.68 -17.52
CA PHE A 209 -6.15 -10.96 -16.70
C PHE A 209 -5.66 -9.56 -16.31
N LEU A 210 -4.37 -9.41 -16.02
CA LEU A 210 -3.77 -8.11 -15.71
C LEU A 210 -3.82 -7.15 -16.90
N ASN A 211 -3.65 -7.65 -18.12
CA ASN A 211 -3.82 -6.89 -19.36
C ASN A 211 -5.30 -6.52 -19.60
N PHE A 212 -6.22 -7.41 -19.26
CA PHE A 212 -7.66 -7.10 -19.27
C PHE A 212 -8.00 -5.98 -18.26
N MET A 213 -7.41 -5.98 -17.05
CA MET A 213 -7.60 -4.90 -16.08
C MET A 213 -7.15 -3.55 -16.65
N ASP A 214 -6.01 -3.50 -17.35
CA ASP A 214 -5.51 -2.29 -17.99
C ASP A 214 -6.50 -1.73 -19.02
N ALA A 215 -7.09 -2.60 -19.84
CA ALA A 215 -8.11 -2.22 -20.83
C ALA A 215 -9.45 -1.82 -20.19
N SER A 216 -9.71 -2.25 -18.95
CA SER A 216 -10.94 -1.96 -18.21
C SER A 216 -10.89 -0.67 -17.39
N THR A 217 -9.74 0.00 -17.38
CA THR A 217 -9.53 1.33 -16.82
C THR A 217 -9.65 2.32 -17.98
N SER A 218 -10.88 2.64 -18.42
CA SER A 218 -11.08 3.47 -19.59
C SER A 218 -11.42 4.91 -19.22
N GLU A 219 -11.01 5.86 -20.07
CA GLU A 219 -11.37 7.29 -19.98
C GLU A 219 -12.88 7.51 -20.03
N ASP A 220 -13.62 6.64 -20.72
CA ASP A 220 -15.09 6.70 -20.85
C ASP A 220 -15.83 6.43 -19.52
N LEU A 221 -15.14 5.81 -18.54
CA LEU A 221 -15.68 5.57 -17.20
C LEU A 221 -15.31 6.68 -16.21
N ALA A 222 -14.43 7.59 -16.59
CA ALA A 222 -14.02 8.67 -15.72
C ALA A 222 -15.10 9.75 -15.62
N LEU A 223 -15.38 10.18 -14.39
CA LEU A 223 -16.38 11.21 -14.10
C LEU A 223 -16.08 12.55 -14.82
N VAL A 224 -14.81 12.83 -15.07
CA VAL A 224 -14.28 14.10 -15.63
C VAL A 224 -13.25 13.83 -16.74
N GLY A 225 -13.26 12.68 -17.40
CA GLY A 225 -12.28 12.34 -18.42
C GLY A 225 -10.95 11.82 -17.82
N ASN A 226 -9.85 11.99 -18.54
CA ASN A 226 -8.56 11.40 -18.18
C ASN A 226 -8.12 11.75 -16.75
N PHE A 227 -8.00 10.73 -15.89
CA PHE A 227 -7.58 10.84 -14.49
C PHE A 227 -6.20 11.53 -14.35
N ASP A 228 -5.27 11.24 -15.25
CA ASP A 228 -3.91 11.80 -15.21
C ASP A 228 -3.90 13.31 -15.54
N ALA A 229 -4.84 13.78 -16.33
CA ALA A 229 -4.97 15.18 -16.68
C ALA A 229 -5.88 15.98 -15.72
N ASN A 230 -6.72 15.29 -14.94
CA ASN A 230 -7.78 15.91 -14.13
C ASN A 230 -7.54 15.73 -12.63
N ASN A 231 -6.32 16.03 -12.19
CA ASN A 231 -5.95 16.13 -10.78
C ASN A 231 -5.66 17.58 -10.40
N GLY A 232 -5.85 17.92 -9.15
CA GLY A 232 -5.79 19.29 -8.68
C GLY A 232 -5.15 19.46 -7.30
N VAL A 233 -5.16 20.69 -6.84
CA VAL A 233 -4.78 21.06 -5.47
C VAL A 233 -5.86 21.93 -4.86
N ALA A 234 -6.16 21.68 -3.58
CA ALA A 234 -7.02 22.51 -2.75
C ALA A 234 -6.18 23.19 -1.69
N LEU A 235 -6.26 24.51 -1.62
CA LEU A 235 -5.53 25.32 -0.63
C LEU A 235 -6.52 26.14 0.17
N PRO A 236 -6.38 26.26 1.51
CA PRO A 236 -7.27 27.06 2.34
C PRO A 236 -7.37 28.50 1.82
N GLY A 237 -8.59 28.97 1.65
CA GLY A 237 -8.93 30.38 1.36
C GLY A 237 -9.49 31.09 2.59
N SER A 238 -10.09 32.26 2.39
CA SER A 238 -10.68 33.03 3.49
C SER A 238 -12.04 32.51 3.97
N GLN A 239 -12.80 31.85 3.10
CA GLN A 239 -14.07 31.18 3.39
C GLN A 239 -14.08 29.78 2.76
N ASP A 240 -13.90 29.70 1.45
CA ASP A 240 -13.81 28.46 0.68
C ASP A 240 -12.36 28.19 0.27
N HIS A 241 -12.04 26.95 -0.11
CA HIS A 241 -10.75 26.63 -0.66
C HIS A 241 -10.53 27.28 -2.02
N PHE A 242 -9.30 27.70 -2.29
CA PHE A 242 -8.82 27.90 -3.64
C PHE A 242 -8.65 26.50 -4.29
N ILE A 243 -9.32 26.30 -5.42
CA ILE A 243 -9.26 25.05 -6.16
C ILE A 243 -8.55 25.31 -7.49
N TYR A 244 -7.48 24.59 -7.73
CA TYR A 244 -6.93 24.42 -9.06
C TYR A 244 -7.25 23.01 -9.54
N ALA A 245 -7.90 22.90 -10.69
CA ALA A 245 -8.17 21.67 -11.42
C ALA A 245 -7.46 21.69 -12.76
N GLY A 246 -6.70 20.68 -13.05
CA GLY A 246 -5.85 20.57 -14.23
C GLY A 246 -4.90 19.40 -14.07
N ASN A 247 -3.70 19.49 -14.60
CA ASN A 247 -2.68 18.45 -14.37
C ASN A 247 -1.69 18.92 -13.27
N TRP A 248 -2.14 18.89 -12.00
CA TRP A 248 -1.32 19.32 -10.87
C TRP A 248 -0.05 18.48 -10.71
N ASN A 249 -0.15 17.17 -10.98
CA ASN A 249 1.02 16.30 -10.96
C ASN A 249 2.10 16.77 -11.94
N ALA A 250 1.72 17.12 -13.19
CA ALA A 250 2.68 17.68 -14.15
C ALA A 250 3.25 19.03 -13.68
N VAL A 251 2.43 19.89 -13.07
CA VAL A 251 2.83 21.19 -12.54
C VAL A 251 3.96 21.03 -11.51
N MET A 252 3.81 20.10 -10.58
CA MET A 252 4.83 19.84 -9.53
C MET A 252 6.19 19.38 -10.08
N TYR A 253 6.22 18.84 -11.29
CA TYR A 253 7.45 18.41 -11.96
C TYR A 253 7.92 19.37 -13.07
N GLY A 254 7.38 20.60 -13.11
CA GLY A 254 7.72 21.61 -14.11
C GLY A 254 7.27 21.20 -15.51
N GLY A 255 6.06 20.62 -15.63
CA GLY A 255 5.41 20.30 -16.89
C GLY A 255 4.88 21.54 -17.60
N GLU A 256 4.24 21.36 -18.76
CA GLU A 256 3.70 22.46 -19.55
C GLU A 256 2.72 23.32 -18.76
N GLY A 257 2.88 24.64 -18.83
CA GLY A 257 1.99 25.60 -18.18
C GLY A 257 2.22 25.79 -16.66
N TYR A 258 3.20 25.13 -16.05
CA TYR A 258 3.42 25.19 -14.59
C TYR A 258 3.63 26.60 -14.05
N GLU A 259 4.29 27.50 -14.83
CA GLU A 259 4.54 28.90 -14.40
C GLU A 259 3.23 29.66 -14.21
N GLN A 260 2.30 29.56 -15.17
CA GLN A 260 0.98 30.22 -15.10
C GLN A 260 0.14 29.68 -13.94
N VAL A 261 0.20 28.38 -13.70
CA VAL A 261 -0.51 27.77 -12.57
C VAL A 261 0.04 28.29 -11.26
N LEU A 262 1.36 28.32 -11.09
CA LEU A 262 1.99 28.84 -9.87
C LEU A 262 1.70 30.32 -9.64
N GLU A 263 1.60 31.13 -10.71
CA GLU A 263 1.21 32.53 -10.61
C GLU A 263 -0.21 32.72 -10.10
N SER A 264 -1.11 31.76 -10.32
CA SER A 264 -2.50 31.80 -9.86
C SER A 264 -2.68 31.36 -8.39
N LEU A 265 -1.70 30.69 -7.80
CA LEU A 265 -1.83 30.19 -6.43
C LEU A 265 -1.94 31.32 -5.39
N PRO A 266 -2.72 31.15 -4.31
CA PRO A 266 -2.87 32.14 -3.25
C PRO A 266 -1.65 32.16 -2.31
N LEU A 267 -0.47 32.38 -2.87
CA LEU A 267 0.80 32.43 -2.19
C LEU A 267 1.44 33.83 -2.35
N PRO A 268 2.33 34.26 -1.45
CA PRO A 268 3.13 35.48 -1.66
C PRO A 268 3.94 35.38 -2.95
N ASP A 269 4.11 36.51 -3.66
CA ASP A 269 4.81 36.56 -4.94
C ASP A 269 6.21 35.97 -4.89
N ASN A 270 6.96 36.23 -3.84
CA ASN A 270 8.31 35.68 -3.65
C ASN A 270 8.31 34.16 -3.49
N GLU A 271 7.28 33.57 -2.89
CA GLU A 271 7.14 32.10 -2.75
C GLU A 271 6.80 31.48 -4.09
N ARG A 272 5.87 32.08 -4.87
CA ARG A 272 5.57 31.64 -6.23
C ARG A 272 6.81 31.62 -7.12
N GLN A 273 7.63 32.68 -7.09
CA GLN A 273 8.86 32.76 -7.88
C GLN A 273 9.91 31.71 -7.47
N LYS A 274 10.01 31.38 -6.17
CA LYS A 274 10.89 30.31 -5.71
C LYS A 274 10.41 28.94 -6.18
N LEU A 275 9.11 28.65 -6.13
CA LEU A 275 8.53 27.41 -6.64
C LEU A 275 8.70 27.29 -8.16
N ILE A 276 8.51 28.39 -8.92
CA ILE A 276 8.77 28.45 -10.37
C ILE A 276 10.23 28.08 -10.67
N ALA A 277 11.17 28.67 -9.93
CA ALA A 277 12.59 28.37 -10.10
C ALA A 277 12.94 26.92 -9.74
N PHE A 278 12.31 26.39 -8.69
CA PHE A 278 12.56 25.06 -8.18
C PHE A 278 11.98 23.99 -9.11
N TRP A 279 10.70 24.07 -9.47
CA TRP A 279 10.06 23.05 -10.31
C TRP A 279 10.53 23.11 -11.77
N GLY A 280 10.86 24.30 -12.26
CA GLY A 280 11.42 24.46 -13.61
C GLY A 280 12.79 23.84 -13.82
N GLY A 281 13.53 23.55 -12.75
CA GLY A 281 14.83 22.89 -12.84
C GLY A 281 15.91 23.72 -13.56
N LYS A 282 15.71 25.03 -13.66
CA LYS A 282 16.64 25.96 -14.35
C LYS A 282 17.87 26.30 -13.50
N ARG A 283 17.81 26.09 -12.18
CA ARG A 283 18.86 26.38 -11.21
C ARG A 283 19.35 25.11 -10.54
N ASP A 284 20.67 25.04 -10.29
CA ASP A 284 21.27 24.04 -9.41
C ASP A 284 21.32 24.59 -7.99
N PHE A 285 20.45 24.12 -7.09
CA PHE A 285 20.39 24.58 -5.70
C PHE A 285 21.54 24.05 -4.83
N LEU A 286 22.35 23.13 -5.38
CA LEU A 286 23.58 22.63 -4.76
C LEU A 286 24.81 23.08 -5.56
N GLU A 287 24.73 24.19 -6.33
CA GLU A 287 25.85 24.78 -7.03
C GLU A 287 27.00 25.10 -6.06
N GLY A 288 28.23 24.87 -6.49
CA GLY A 288 29.46 25.09 -5.69
C GLY A 288 29.87 23.88 -4.86
N LEU A 289 29.03 22.85 -4.70
CA LEU A 289 29.45 21.60 -4.07
C LEU A 289 30.04 20.63 -5.09
N SER A 290 31.12 19.94 -4.72
CA SER A 290 31.66 18.80 -5.47
C SER A 290 30.63 17.64 -5.51
N LEU A 291 30.84 16.65 -6.38
CA LEU A 291 29.94 15.49 -6.46
C LEU A 291 29.88 14.69 -5.15
N SER A 292 31.00 14.59 -4.43
CA SER A 292 31.00 13.92 -3.12
C SER A 292 30.19 14.70 -2.09
N GLU A 293 30.41 16.02 -2.01
CA GLU A 293 29.68 16.88 -1.08
C GLU A 293 28.16 16.90 -1.39
N LYS A 294 27.78 16.90 -2.67
CA LYS A 294 26.37 16.76 -3.06
C LYS A 294 25.80 15.43 -2.59
N TRP A 295 26.53 14.34 -2.78
CA TRP A 295 26.10 13.02 -2.33
C TRP A 295 25.91 12.97 -0.80
N ASP A 296 26.87 13.51 -0.07
CA ASP A 296 26.80 13.56 1.40
C ASP A 296 25.63 14.43 1.86
N TYR A 297 25.43 15.59 1.22
CA TYR A 297 24.27 16.46 1.49
C TYR A 297 22.94 15.77 1.24
N LEU A 298 22.79 15.10 0.09
CA LEU A 298 21.57 14.39 -0.28
C LEU A 298 21.22 13.23 0.66
N ASN A 299 22.20 12.69 1.38
CA ASN A 299 22.00 11.57 2.29
C ASN A 299 22.04 11.94 3.78
N SER A 300 22.23 13.21 4.14
CA SER A 300 22.35 13.67 5.54
C SER A 300 21.40 14.80 5.92
N VAL A 301 20.76 15.45 4.95
CA VAL A 301 19.84 16.58 5.19
C VAL A 301 18.42 16.18 4.83
N SER A 302 17.46 16.55 5.67
CA SER A 302 16.05 16.29 5.37
C SER A 302 15.56 17.11 4.17
N TYR A 303 14.62 16.56 3.41
CA TYR A 303 14.06 17.24 2.23
C TYR A 303 13.43 18.59 2.59
N ASN A 304 12.69 18.69 3.70
CA ASN A 304 12.09 19.94 4.12
C ASN A 304 13.13 20.97 4.56
N GLN A 305 14.23 20.54 5.20
CA GLN A 305 15.32 21.43 5.54
C GLN A 305 16.04 21.97 4.28
N PHE A 306 16.21 21.11 3.27
CA PHE A 306 16.73 21.54 1.96
C PHE A 306 15.83 22.59 1.30
N LEU A 307 14.51 22.41 1.33
CA LEU A 307 13.55 23.37 0.78
C LEU A 307 13.64 24.75 1.47
N ILE A 308 13.88 24.75 2.76
CA ILE A 308 14.03 25.99 3.54
C ILE A 308 15.40 26.64 3.30
N ASP A 309 16.49 25.88 3.43
CA ASP A 309 17.85 26.45 3.46
C ASP A 309 18.41 26.76 2.06
N LYS A 310 18.09 25.93 1.07
CA LYS A 310 18.66 26.03 -0.28
C LYS A 310 17.68 26.63 -1.28
N VAL A 311 16.41 26.19 -1.27
CA VAL A 311 15.40 26.77 -2.14
C VAL A 311 14.91 28.10 -1.56
N GLY A 312 14.91 28.24 -0.22
CA GLY A 312 14.57 29.46 0.49
C GLY A 312 13.06 29.61 0.72
N LEU A 313 12.29 28.52 0.67
CA LEU A 313 10.85 28.53 0.92
C LEU A 313 10.54 28.87 2.40
N LEU A 314 9.42 29.51 2.62
CA LEU A 314 8.88 29.68 3.97
C LEU A 314 8.42 28.31 4.51
N PRO A 315 8.56 28.07 5.82
CA PRO A 315 8.02 26.84 6.44
C PRO A 315 6.54 26.61 6.16
N THR A 316 5.76 27.67 5.97
CA THR A 316 4.33 27.62 5.63
C THR A 316 4.07 27.21 4.17
N THR A 317 5.04 27.31 3.28
CA THR A 317 4.92 26.89 1.88
C THR A 317 5.33 25.42 1.68
N VAL A 318 6.21 24.90 2.54
CA VAL A 318 6.76 23.54 2.45
C VAL A 318 5.68 22.43 2.39
N PRO A 319 4.55 22.50 3.11
CA PRO A 319 3.51 21.46 3.04
C PRO A 319 3.00 21.16 1.63
N ILE A 320 2.98 22.14 0.70
CA ILE A 320 2.57 21.93 -0.70
C ILE A 320 3.39 20.83 -1.39
N LEU A 321 4.67 20.69 -1.03
CA LEU A 321 5.57 19.70 -1.60
C LEU A 321 5.53 18.35 -0.84
N ASN A 322 4.83 18.30 0.31
CA ASN A 322 4.78 17.10 1.14
C ASN A 322 3.53 16.23 0.89
N ALA A 323 2.45 16.75 0.32
CA ALA A 323 1.21 16.00 0.14
C ALA A 323 1.43 14.68 -0.60
N ILE A 324 2.23 14.69 -1.68
CA ILE A 324 2.58 13.48 -2.43
C ILE A 324 3.47 12.53 -1.60
N ILE A 325 4.44 13.04 -0.86
CA ILE A 325 5.33 12.23 -0.01
C ILE A 325 4.51 11.51 1.05
N VAL A 326 3.61 12.24 1.70
CA VAL A 326 2.72 11.70 2.74
C VAL A 326 1.80 10.62 2.18
N HIS A 327 1.22 10.84 1.01
CA HIS A 327 0.38 9.83 0.35
C HIS A 327 1.15 8.54 0.08
N LEU A 328 2.38 8.63 -0.39
CA LEU A 328 3.18 7.47 -0.82
C LEU A 328 3.85 6.73 0.33
N SER A 329 4.34 7.44 1.35
CA SER A 329 5.13 6.86 2.45
C SER A 329 4.48 6.96 3.82
N GLY A 330 3.49 7.83 3.97
CA GLY A 330 2.92 8.23 5.26
C GLY A 330 3.87 9.05 6.14
N MET A 331 5.05 9.38 5.64
CA MET A 331 6.03 10.23 6.30
C MET A 331 6.04 11.62 5.68
N THR A 332 6.70 12.57 6.31
CA THR A 332 6.91 13.91 5.75
C THR A 332 8.36 14.08 5.28
N GLY A 333 8.62 15.12 4.52
CA GLY A 333 9.98 15.46 4.11
C GLY A 333 10.90 15.86 5.26
N TRP A 334 10.42 15.93 6.52
CA TRP A 334 11.25 16.05 7.71
C TRP A 334 11.93 14.74 8.10
N ASN A 335 11.31 13.62 7.78
CA ASN A 335 11.78 12.27 8.13
C ASN A 335 12.68 11.65 7.06
N LEU A 336 12.58 12.14 5.82
CA LEU A 336 13.31 11.60 4.67
C LEU A 336 14.47 12.52 4.29
N THR A 337 15.62 11.94 3.96
CA THR A 337 16.69 12.68 3.33
C THR A 337 16.26 13.24 1.98
N VAL A 338 16.99 14.24 1.45
CA VAL A 338 16.73 14.76 0.09
C VAL A 338 16.78 13.63 -0.93
N GLY A 339 17.76 12.73 -0.82
CA GLY A 339 17.92 11.58 -1.71
C GLY A 339 16.74 10.61 -1.64
N GLU A 340 16.31 10.23 -0.43
CA GLU A 340 15.15 9.35 -0.24
C GLU A 340 13.86 9.98 -0.77
N ALA A 341 13.61 11.26 -0.45
CA ALA A 341 12.42 11.95 -0.92
C ALA A 341 12.35 12.05 -2.46
N LEU A 342 13.45 12.42 -3.11
CA LEU A 342 13.51 12.54 -4.57
C LEU A 342 13.41 11.17 -5.28
N LEU A 343 14.01 10.13 -4.73
CA LEU A 343 13.84 8.77 -5.23
C LEU A 343 12.42 8.25 -4.98
N GLY A 344 11.81 8.73 -3.91
CA GLY A 344 10.42 8.46 -3.53
C GLY A 344 9.38 9.30 -4.26
N GLY A 345 9.73 10.03 -5.32
CA GLY A 345 8.77 10.78 -6.13
C GLY A 345 8.52 12.23 -5.69
N ALA A 346 9.29 12.77 -4.71
CA ALA A 346 9.23 14.19 -4.42
C ALA A 346 9.72 15.03 -5.62
N SER A 347 9.15 16.22 -5.78
CA SER A 347 9.53 17.13 -6.85
C SER A 347 10.93 17.74 -6.63
N GLY A 348 11.57 18.24 -7.71
CA GLY A 348 12.83 19.00 -7.62
C GLY A 348 14.09 18.27 -8.05
N ILE A 349 14.01 17.02 -8.53
CA ILE A 349 15.18 16.28 -9.03
C ILE A 349 15.94 17.06 -10.14
N LYS A 350 15.21 17.77 -11.01
CA LYS A 350 15.79 18.60 -12.07
C LYS A 350 16.63 19.78 -11.52
N SER A 351 16.35 20.20 -10.29
CA SER A 351 16.97 21.34 -9.59
C SER A 351 18.28 21.00 -8.87
N LEU A 352 18.82 19.81 -9.11
CA LEU A 352 20.15 19.37 -8.71
C LEU A 352 21.18 19.50 -9.85
N GLY A 353 20.96 20.39 -10.81
CA GLY A 353 21.82 20.63 -11.93
C GLY A 353 21.83 19.54 -12.99
N TRP A 354 22.94 19.37 -13.71
CA TRP A 354 23.04 18.40 -14.81
C TRP A 354 22.90 16.95 -14.33
N LEU A 355 23.38 16.65 -13.14
CA LEU A 355 23.27 15.30 -12.55
C LEU A 355 21.81 14.95 -12.30
N GLY A 356 21.04 15.86 -11.70
CA GLY A 356 19.61 15.64 -11.48
C GLY A 356 18.82 15.48 -12.77
N ARG A 357 19.11 16.30 -13.78
CA ARG A 357 18.47 16.18 -15.10
C ARG A 357 18.81 14.86 -15.79
N ALA A 358 20.06 14.42 -15.73
CA ALA A 358 20.49 13.13 -16.29
C ALA A 358 19.82 11.96 -15.56
N THR A 359 19.71 12.04 -14.22
CA THR A 359 19.02 11.02 -13.41
C THR A 359 17.54 10.98 -13.72
N ALA A 360 16.87 12.13 -13.83
CA ALA A 360 15.46 12.21 -14.19
C ALA A 360 15.18 11.62 -15.58
N ALA A 361 16.04 11.92 -16.58
CA ALA A 361 15.89 11.39 -17.93
C ALA A 361 16.13 9.87 -18.00
N ALA A 362 17.10 9.36 -17.25
CA ALA A 362 17.37 7.91 -17.19
C ALA A 362 16.36 7.15 -16.34
N GLY A 363 15.84 7.80 -15.29
CA GLY A 363 14.87 7.21 -14.36
C GLY A 363 13.46 7.08 -14.95
N GLY A 364 12.99 8.06 -15.72
CA GLY A 364 11.65 8.06 -16.28
C GLY A 364 11.35 6.81 -17.12
N ALA A 365 12.18 6.54 -18.12
CA ALA A 365 11.99 5.37 -19.00
C ALA A 365 12.14 4.01 -18.30
N PHE A 366 12.87 3.97 -17.17
CA PHE A 366 13.02 2.77 -16.36
C PHE A 366 11.84 2.58 -15.40
N LEU A 367 11.36 3.69 -14.82
CA LEU A 367 10.20 3.71 -13.94
C LEU A 367 8.92 3.33 -14.69
N ASP A 368 8.70 3.84 -15.91
CA ASP A 368 7.55 3.48 -16.74
C ASP A 368 7.41 1.97 -17.01
N ARG A 369 8.55 1.26 -17.07
CA ARG A 369 8.56 -0.19 -17.27
C ARG A 369 8.29 -1.00 -16.00
N LEU A 370 8.68 -0.46 -14.83
CA LEU A 370 8.61 -1.15 -13.54
C LEU A 370 7.33 -0.83 -12.76
N LEU A 371 6.70 0.30 -13.05
CA LEU A 371 5.64 0.87 -12.22
C LEU A 371 4.26 0.79 -12.86
N LYS A 372 4.00 -0.25 -13.67
CA LYS A 372 2.64 -0.50 -14.09
C LYS A 372 1.80 -0.91 -12.89
N ILE A 373 1.09 0.06 -12.31
CA ILE A 373 0.21 -0.13 -11.17
C ILE A 373 -1.18 -0.52 -11.67
N ARG A 374 -1.76 -1.53 -11.07
CA ARG A 374 -3.14 -1.97 -11.29
C ARG A 374 -3.85 -2.00 -9.95
N MET A 375 -5.18 -1.94 -9.98
CA MET A 375 -5.99 -2.06 -8.78
C MET A 375 -7.37 -2.62 -9.10
N PHE A 376 -7.94 -3.35 -8.17
CA PHE A 376 -9.37 -3.58 -8.14
C PHE A 376 -10.11 -2.36 -7.59
N PRO A 377 -11.42 -2.22 -7.83
CA PRO A 377 -12.21 -1.11 -7.26
C PRO A 377 -12.13 -1.02 -5.74
N ASP A 378 -11.96 -2.16 -5.06
CA ASP A 378 -11.76 -2.31 -3.63
C ASP A 378 -10.29 -2.54 -3.23
N GLY A 379 -9.36 -2.18 -4.11
CA GLY A 379 -7.92 -2.38 -3.89
C GLY A 379 -7.57 -3.86 -3.72
N ASN A 380 -6.60 -4.15 -2.87
CA ASN A 380 -6.14 -5.52 -2.61
C ASN A 380 -7.14 -6.39 -1.83
N ALA A 381 -8.32 -5.85 -1.43
CA ALA A 381 -9.35 -6.67 -0.81
C ALA A 381 -9.82 -7.79 -1.74
N SER A 382 -9.94 -7.55 -3.04
CA SER A 382 -10.26 -8.60 -4.02
C SER A 382 -9.15 -9.66 -4.14
N VAL A 383 -7.88 -9.31 -3.96
CA VAL A 383 -6.79 -10.30 -3.88
C VAL A 383 -6.92 -11.18 -2.64
N ALA A 384 -7.19 -10.59 -1.47
CA ALA A 384 -7.46 -11.35 -0.24
C ALA A 384 -8.69 -12.25 -0.39
N ARG A 385 -9.75 -11.76 -1.05
CA ARG A 385 -10.96 -12.54 -1.33
C ARG A 385 -10.70 -13.72 -2.26
N LEU A 386 -9.87 -13.56 -3.29
CA LEU A 386 -9.42 -14.65 -4.16
C LEU A 386 -8.66 -15.71 -3.38
N LEU A 387 -7.75 -15.32 -2.48
CA LEU A 387 -7.03 -16.25 -1.60
C LEU A 387 -7.97 -17.00 -0.67
N VAL A 388 -8.90 -16.31 0.00
CA VAL A 388 -9.89 -16.94 0.89
C VAL A 388 -10.79 -17.90 0.10
N GLN A 389 -11.28 -17.51 -1.06
CA GLN A 389 -12.08 -18.38 -1.92
C GLN A 389 -11.31 -19.62 -2.40
N LYS A 390 -10.03 -19.47 -2.70
CA LYS A 390 -9.15 -20.59 -3.08
C LYS A 390 -8.93 -21.56 -1.90
N LEU A 391 -8.80 -21.02 -0.68
CA LEU A 391 -8.60 -21.79 0.54
C LEU A 391 -9.89 -22.43 1.07
N ILE A 392 -11.01 -21.70 1.00
CA ILE A 392 -12.32 -22.06 1.54
C ILE A 392 -13.39 -21.81 0.47
N PRO A 393 -13.51 -22.67 -0.54
CA PRO A 393 -14.43 -22.46 -1.67
C PRO A 393 -15.89 -22.28 -1.29
N THR A 394 -16.30 -22.81 -0.12
CA THR A 394 -17.68 -22.75 0.39
C THR A 394 -18.15 -21.33 0.74
N VAL A 395 -17.22 -20.36 0.89
CA VAL A 395 -17.59 -18.97 1.19
C VAL A 395 -18.24 -18.25 0.00
N ALA A 396 -17.91 -18.66 -1.22
CA ALA A 396 -18.45 -18.11 -2.46
C ALA A 396 -18.31 -19.15 -3.60
N PRO A 397 -19.10 -20.22 -3.59
CA PRO A 397 -18.95 -21.34 -4.55
C PRO A 397 -19.19 -20.93 -6.01
N GLU A 398 -19.88 -19.83 -6.25
CA GLU A 398 -20.11 -19.25 -7.58
C GLU A 398 -18.90 -18.50 -8.15
N VAL A 399 -17.88 -18.19 -7.34
CA VAL A 399 -16.65 -17.49 -7.78
C VAL A 399 -15.72 -18.53 -8.37
N THR A 400 -15.36 -18.33 -9.63
CA THR A 400 -14.44 -19.20 -10.39
C THR A 400 -13.12 -18.53 -10.74
N GLY A 401 -12.87 -17.33 -10.18
CA GLY A 401 -11.68 -16.55 -10.44
C GLY A 401 -11.93 -15.03 -10.35
N PRO A 402 -10.97 -14.22 -10.82
CA PRO A 402 -11.03 -12.78 -10.63
C PRO A 402 -12.16 -12.08 -11.42
N ALA A 403 -12.73 -12.72 -12.45
CA ALA A 403 -13.74 -12.10 -13.32
C ALA A 403 -15.07 -11.78 -12.63
N ASN A 404 -15.34 -12.33 -11.45
CA ASN A 404 -16.58 -12.08 -10.69
C ASN A 404 -16.35 -11.88 -9.18
N ILE A 405 -15.11 -11.68 -8.76
CA ILE A 405 -14.75 -11.60 -7.34
C ILE A 405 -15.28 -10.34 -6.63
N VAL A 406 -15.27 -9.19 -7.32
CA VAL A 406 -15.71 -7.91 -6.73
C VAL A 406 -17.22 -7.93 -6.49
N GLY A 407 -17.99 -8.47 -7.45
CA GLY A 407 -19.46 -8.58 -7.35
C GLY A 407 -19.96 -9.69 -6.42
N ALA A 408 -19.08 -10.59 -5.98
CA ALA A 408 -19.49 -11.72 -5.16
C ALA A 408 -19.79 -11.32 -3.71
N ARG A 409 -20.82 -11.91 -3.12
CA ARG A 409 -21.09 -11.80 -1.68
C ARG A 409 -20.58 -13.05 -0.95
N PHE A 410 -19.65 -12.87 -0.03
CA PHE A 410 -19.08 -13.97 0.75
C PHE A 410 -20.01 -14.36 1.90
N ASN A 411 -20.12 -15.67 2.12
CA ASN A 411 -20.76 -16.24 3.31
C ASN A 411 -19.73 -16.36 4.44
N TYR A 412 -19.76 -15.42 5.38
CA TYR A 412 -18.84 -15.40 6.53
C TYR A 412 -19.06 -16.56 7.49
N ASP A 413 -20.26 -17.13 7.56
CA ASP A 413 -20.55 -18.29 8.40
C ASP A 413 -19.79 -19.54 7.94
N ALA A 414 -19.39 -19.60 6.67
CA ALA A 414 -18.63 -20.72 6.10
C ALA A 414 -17.11 -20.63 6.36
N LEU A 415 -16.59 -19.52 6.91
CA LEU A 415 -15.14 -19.33 7.12
C LEU A 415 -14.57 -20.33 8.14
N ASP A 416 -15.27 -20.62 9.23
CA ASP A 416 -14.85 -21.53 10.30
C ASP A 416 -15.72 -22.80 10.38
N ASP A 417 -16.24 -23.29 9.23
CA ASP A 417 -16.98 -24.53 9.19
C ASP A 417 -16.07 -25.73 9.52
N ALA A 418 -16.52 -26.59 10.41
CA ALA A 418 -15.76 -27.76 10.87
C ALA A 418 -15.45 -28.78 9.77
N GLY A 419 -16.21 -28.76 8.67
CA GLY A 419 -16.00 -29.61 7.50
C GLY A 419 -14.85 -29.15 6.60
N ASN A 420 -14.33 -27.92 6.78
CA ASN A 420 -13.25 -27.40 5.97
C ASN A 420 -11.87 -27.86 6.51
N THR A 421 -10.94 -28.20 5.61
CA THR A 421 -9.53 -28.45 5.96
C THR A 421 -8.81 -27.17 6.31
N THR A 422 -9.11 -26.06 5.64
CA THR A 422 -8.65 -24.71 6.04
C THR A 422 -9.82 -23.95 6.68
N ARG A 423 -9.60 -23.43 7.87
CA ARG A 423 -10.58 -22.65 8.66
C ARG A 423 -10.03 -21.28 8.97
N LEU A 424 -10.88 -20.27 8.96
CA LEU A 424 -10.55 -18.90 9.29
C LEU A 424 -11.47 -18.39 10.39
N ARG A 425 -10.91 -18.23 11.59
CA ARG A 425 -11.63 -17.83 12.80
C ARG A 425 -11.37 -16.36 13.08
N LEU A 426 -12.40 -15.54 12.86
CA LEU A 426 -12.40 -14.10 13.11
C LEU A 426 -12.68 -13.79 14.59
N ASN A 427 -12.49 -12.52 14.99
CA ASN A 427 -12.65 -12.05 16.38
C ASN A 427 -11.86 -12.88 17.40
N SER A 428 -10.70 -13.40 16.97
CA SER A 428 -9.86 -14.35 17.72
C SER A 428 -8.46 -13.80 17.88
N THR A 429 -8.19 -13.22 19.06
CA THR A 429 -6.91 -12.57 19.36
C THR A 429 -5.96 -13.56 20.03
N ALA A 430 -4.85 -13.92 19.38
CA ALA A 430 -3.79 -14.70 20.00
C ALA A 430 -3.16 -13.95 21.18
N VAL A 431 -2.90 -14.66 22.29
CA VAL A 431 -2.35 -14.10 23.54
C VAL A 431 -1.17 -14.90 24.12
N GLY A 432 -0.84 -16.05 23.54
CA GLY A 432 0.30 -16.85 23.94
C GLY A 432 0.60 -17.96 22.94
N ILE A 433 1.87 -18.15 22.61
CA ILE A 433 2.31 -19.18 21.68
C ILE A 433 3.61 -19.76 22.21
N ARG A 434 3.68 -21.07 22.36
CA ARG A 434 4.86 -21.77 22.85
C ARG A 434 4.95 -23.18 22.25
N GLU A 435 6.16 -23.65 22.06
CA GLU A 435 6.44 -25.04 21.72
C GLU A 435 6.63 -25.83 23.00
N ASP A 436 5.96 -26.95 23.12
CA ASP A 436 6.13 -27.86 24.27
C ASP A 436 7.35 -28.80 24.09
N GLN A 437 7.65 -29.58 25.10
CA GLN A 437 8.78 -30.51 25.08
C GLN A 437 8.61 -31.68 24.07
N ALA A 438 7.40 -31.93 23.63
CA ALA A 438 7.08 -32.94 22.64
C ALA A 438 7.21 -32.42 21.21
N GLY A 439 7.45 -31.11 21.03
CA GLY A 439 7.51 -30.43 19.73
C GLY A 439 6.14 -30.09 19.18
N THR A 440 5.13 -29.92 20.02
CA THR A 440 3.81 -29.44 19.65
C THR A 440 3.67 -27.97 20.01
N VAL A 441 3.06 -27.18 19.13
CA VAL A 441 2.83 -25.75 19.38
C VAL A 441 1.46 -25.55 20.02
N GLU A 442 1.45 -24.97 21.21
CA GLU A 442 0.24 -24.52 21.90
C GLU A 442 -0.07 -23.09 21.49
N VAL A 443 -1.29 -22.82 21.01
CA VAL A 443 -1.75 -21.49 20.62
C VAL A 443 -2.94 -21.09 21.48
N ASP A 444 -2.68 -20.11 22.37
CA ASP A 444 -3.66 -19.51 23.27
C ASP A 444 -4.27 -18.27 22.62
N TYR A 445 -5.60 -18.16 22.62
CA TYR A 445 -6.30 -17.02 22.05
C TYR A 445 -7.59 -16.70 22.82
N VAL A 446 -8.10 -15.50 22.62
CA VAL A 446 -9.38 -15.03 23.16
C VAL A 446 -10.34 -14.79 22.02
N GLU A 447 -11.49 -15.45 22.02
CA GLU A 447 -12.58 -15.29 21.07
C GLU A 447 -13.85 -14.89 21.81
N HIS A 448 -14.41 -13.74 21.47
CA HIS A 448 -15.59 -13.17 22.12
C HIS A 448 -15.54 -13.22 23.66
N GLY A 449 -14.38 -12.91 24.22
CA GLY A 449 -14.14 -12.93 25.68
C GLY A 449 -13.88 -14.32 26.29
N SER A 450 -13.95 -15.38 25.51
CA SER A 450 -13.66 -16.77 25.94
C SER A 450 -12.23 -17.14 25.63
N ALA A 451 -11.47 -17.57 26.64
CA ALA A 451 -10.08 -18.01 26.50
C ALA A 451 -10.01 -19.46 26.04
N LYS A 452 -9.38 -19.71 24.91
CA LYS A 452 -9.29 -21.01 24.22
C LYS A 452 -7.85 -21.38 23.90
N ARG A 453 -7.60 -22.68 23.72
CA ARG A 453 -6.32 -23.23 23.27
C ARG A 453 -6.56 -24.24 22.17
N VAL A 454 -5.73 -24.19 21.13
CA VAL A 454 -5.59 -25.24 20.12
C VAL A 454 -4.14 -25.72 20.06
N MET A 455 -3.96 -26.92 19.53
CA MET A 455 -2.65 -27.56 19.33
C MET A 455 -2.32 -27.59 17.84
N ALA A 456 -1.04 -27.42 17.50
CA ALA A 456 -0.57 -27.47 16.12
C ALA A 456 0.82 -28.09 16.01
N ASP A 457 1.15 -28.61 14.81
CA ASP A 457 2.51 -29.07 14.50
C ASP A 457 3.43 -27.88 14.23
N HIS A 458 2.89 -26.82 13.60
CA HIS A 458 3.62 -25.60 13.22
C HIS A 458 2.79 -24.35 13.47
N CYS A 459 3.48 -23.20 13.69
CA CYS A 459 2.83 -21.90 13.79
C CYS A 459 3.54 -20.86 12.93
N ILE A 460 2.79 -20.06 12.19
CA ILE A 460 3.29 -18.89 11.45
C ILE A 460 2.66 -17.62 12.00
N LEU A 461 3.51 -16.70 12.48
CA LEU A 461 3.12 -15.40 13.02
C LEU A 461 3.06 -14.36 11.88
N ALA A 462 1.87 -14.17 11.31
CA ALA A 462 1.61 -13.22 10.24
C ALA A 462 1.01 -11.90 10.77
N CYS A 463 1.18 -11.62 12.06
CA CYS A 463 0.69 -10.44 12.75
C CYS A 463 1.78 -9.35 12.86
N TYR A 464 1.43 -8.19 13.44
CA TYR A 464 2.36 -7.08 13.67
C TYR A 464 3.57 -7.51 14.53
N ASN A 465 4.80 -7.26 14.03
CA ASN A 465 6.04 -7.66 14.68
C ASN A 465 6.14 -7.19 16.15
N GLY A 466 5.67 -5.99 16.45
CA GLY A 466 5.71 -5.44 17.81
C GLY A 466 4.85 -6.19 18.84
N LEU A 467 3.91 -7.05 18.40
CA LEU A 467 3.10 -7.89 19.29
C LEU A 467 3.81 -9.22 19.61
N ILE A 468 4.62 -9.73 18.69
CA ILE A 468 5.23 -11.07 18.76
C ILE A 468 6.05 -11.31 20.03
N PRO A 469 6.88 -10.38 20.53
CA PRO A 469 7.61 -10.56 21.81
C PRO A 469 6.70 -10.84 23.01
N HIS A 470 5.44 -10.37 22.96
CA HIS A 470 4.45 -10.61 24.03
C HIS A 470 3.73 -11.95 23.85
N LEU A 471 3.61 -12.45 22.61
CA LEU A 471 3.06 -13.77 22.29
C LEU A 471 4.04 -14.89 22.62
N CYS A 472 5.33 -14.68 22.31
CA CYS A 472 6.41 -15.66 22.43
C CYS A 472 7.52 -15.12 23.35
N PRO A 473 7.31 -15.00 24.67
CA PRO A 473 8.28 -14.41 25.59
C PRO A 473 9.59 -15.22 25.69
N GLU A 474 9.57 -16.48 25.28
CA GLU A 474 10.72 -17.40 25.31
C GLU A 474 11.71 -17.17 24.15
N MET A 475 11.35 -16.37 23.14
CA MET A 475 12.28 -15.99 22.07
C MET A 475 13.52 -15.29 22.62
N PRO A 476 14.70 -15.46 21.97
CA PRO A 476 15.93 -14.77 22.34
C PRO A 476 15.73 -13.24 22.43
N GLU A 477 16.40 -12.59 23.39
CA GLU A 477 16.27 -11.13 23.59
C GLU A 477 16.67 -10.32 22.35
N SER A 478 17.70 -10.75 21.61
CA SER A 478 18.08 -10.11 20.34
C SER A 478 16.98 -10.18 19.29
N GLN A 479 16.28 -11.30 19.21
CA GLN A 479 15.16 -11.49 18.29
C GLN A 479 13.97 -10.61 18.69
N LYS A 480 13.61 -10.61 19.98
CA LYS A 480 12.55 -9.73 20.51
C LYS A 480 12.86 -8.25 20.29
N ALA A 481 14.10 -7.84 20.50
CA ALA A 481 14.55 -6.47 20.24
C ALA A 481 14.44 -6.12 18.73
N GLY A 482 14.80 -7.05 17.84
CA GLY A 482 14.65 -6.89 16.40
C GLY A 482 13.19 -6.73 15.96
N LEU A 483 12.29 -7.55 16.51
CA LEU A 483 10.85 -7.49 16.24
C LEU A 483 10.23 -6.17 16.75
N ALA A 484 10.67 -5.65 17.88
CA ALA A 484 10.17 -4.43 18.48
C ALA A 484 10.75 -3.14 17.87
N TYR A 485 11.77 -3.23 17.01
CA TYR A 485 12.47 -2.07 16.49
C TYR A 485 11.63 -1.21 15.55
N GLY A 486 11.01 -1.83 14.56
CA GLY A 486 10.23 -1.14 13.53
C GLY A 486 8.88 -0.65 14.06
N VAL A 487 8.56 0.62 13.82
CA VAL A 487 7.25 1.21 14.14
C VAL A 487 6.50 1.46 12.86
N LYS A 488 5.37 0.79 12.67
CA LYS A 488 4.54 0.93 11.46
C LYS A 488 3.95 2.33 11.35
N THR A 489 3.88 2.84 10.13
CA THR A 489 3.29 4.14 9.83
C THR A 489 1.76 4.08 9.94
N PRO A 490 1.13 4.94 10.75
CA PRO A 490 -0.31 4.96 10.89
C PRO A 490 -0.98 5.71 9.73
N PHE A 491 -2.23 5.30 9.39
CA PHE A 491 -3.08 5.95 8.40
C PHE A 491 -4.54 5.93 8.83
N VAL A 492 -5.32 6.85 8.26
CA VAL A 492 -6.78 6.80 8.27
C VAL A 492 -7.28 6.93 6.83
N TYR A 493 -8.10 5.99 6.40
CA TYR A 493 -8.77 6.00 5.10
C TYR A 493 -10.26 6.17 5.34
N ALA A 494 -10.84 7.24 4.80
CA ALA A 494 -12.27 7.46 4.88
C ALA A 494 -12.91 7.24 3.50
N ASN A 495 -14.06 6.60 3.49
CA ASN A 495 -14.91 6.42 2.34
C ASN A 495 -16.25 7.07 2.61
N VAL A 496 -16.63 8.00 1.74
CA VAL A 496 -17.83 8.83 1.90
C VAL A 496 -18.78 8.54 0.73
N GLN A 497 -19.89 7.87 0.99
CA GLN A 497 -20.94 7.70 0.01
C GLN A 497 -21.65 9.03 -0.19
N VAL A 498 -21.75 9.48 -1.43
CA VAL A 498 -22.45 10.70 -1.82
C VAL A 498 -23.52 10.40 -2.86
N ARG A 499 -24.55 11.25 -2.85
CA ARG A 499 -25.74 11.13 -3.71
C ARG A 499 -25.41 11.17 -5.18
N ASP A 500 -24.46 12.02 -5.58
CA ASP A 500 -24.02 12.17 -6.97
C ASP A 500 -22.61 12.77 -7.03
N GLY A 501 -22.00 12.78 -8.22
CA GLY A 501 -20.65 13.28 -8.48
C GLY A 501 -20.57 14.69 -9.05
N LYS A 502 -21.69 15.44 -9.09
CA LYS A 502 -21.78 16.74 -9.76
C LYS A 502 -20.75 17.76 -9.28
N ALA A 503 -20.51 17.82 -7.97
CA ALA A 503 -19.57 18.78 -7.42
C ALA A 503 -18.13 18.53 -7.90
N PHE A 504 -17.69 17.27 -8.03
CA PHE A 504 -16.39 16.92 -8.60
C PHE A 504 -16.34 17.24 -10.10
N SER A 505 -17.40 16.91 -10.83
CA SER A 505 -17.51 17.25 -12.26
C SER A 505 -17.44 18.77 -12.48
N ASN A 506 -18.16 19.56 -11.66
CA ASN A 506 -18.15 21.02 -11.72
C ASN A 506 -16.78 21.60 -11.31
N ALA A 507 -16.09 20.96 -10.37
CA ALA A 507 -14.73 21.36 -9.97
C ALA A 507 -13.67 21.03 -11.04
N GLY A 508 -13.96 20.10 -11.96
CA GLY A 508 -13.09 19.75 -13.08
C GLY A 508 -11.94 18.81 -12.74
N ALA A 509 -11.97 18.14 -11.57
CA ALA A 509 -10.95 17.14 -11.20
C ALA A 509 -11.56 16.02 -10.38
N THR A 510 -10.97 14.84 -10.50
CA THR A 510 -11.35 13.62 -9.74
C THR A 510 -10.47 13.35 -8.53
N LEU A 511 -9.40 14.13 -8.39
CA LEU A 511 -8.42 14.01 -7.32
C LEU A 511 -7.89 15.38 -6.93
N PHE A 512 -7.79 15.63 -5.63
CA PHE A 512 -7.18 16.83 -5.06
C PHE A 512 -6.14 16.47 -4.00
N GLN A 513 -4.94 17.08 -4.08
CA GLN A 513 -4.01 17.15 -2.99
C GLN A 513 -4.40 18.31 -2.07
N CYS A 514 -4.46 18.07 -0.77
CA CYS A 514 -4.96 19.01 0.23
C CYS A 514 -3.90 19.19 1.34
N PRO A 515 -2.77 19.86 1.06
CA PRO A 515 -1.58 19.85 1.93
C PRO A 515 -1.75 20.48 3.31
N TYR A 516 -2.82 21.22 3.53
CA TYR A 516 -3.08 21.93 4.82
C TYR A 516 -4.32 21.40 5.54
N ASP A 517 -5.02 20.43 4.96
CA ASP A 517 -6.24 19.87 5.50
C ASP A 517 -5.96 18.58 6.30
N PRO A 518 -6.91 18.17 7.16
CA PRO A 518 -6.80 16.90 7.86
C PRO A 518 -6.61 15.71 6.91
N PHE A 519 -7.38 15.63 5.84
CA PHE A 519 -7.22 14.61 4.80
C PHE A 519 -6.42 15.21 3.64
N GLN A 520 -5.16 14.81 3.53
CA GLN A 520 -4.22 15.36 2.55
C GLN A 520 -4.49 14.90 1.11
N TRP A 521 -5.35 13.90 0.94
CA TRP A 521 -5.75 13.34 -0.34
C TRP A 521 -7.26 13.13 -0.37
N VAL A 522 -7.91 13.68 -1.40
CA VAL A 522 -9.36 13.54 -1.63
C VAL A 522 -9.58 13.17 -3.08
N SER A 523 -10.19 12.02 -3.35
CA SER A 523 -10.44 11.57 -4.71
C SER A 523 -11.77 10.85 -4.85
N CYS A 524 -12.26 10.73 -6.07
CA CYS A 524 -13.26 9.73 -6.39
C CYS A 524 -12.68 8.33 -6.16
N ALA A 525 -13.50 7.37 -5.72
CA ALA A 525 -13.11 5.97 -5.66
C ALA A 525 -12.72 5.46 -7.06
N PRO A 526 -11.83 4.44 -7.16
CA PRO A 526 -11.35 3.95 -8.43
C PRO A 526 -12.47 3.53 -9.39
N THR A 527 -12.43 4.01 -10.63
CA THR A 527 -13.40 3.72 -11.68
C THR A 527 -12.91 2.59 -12.59
N VAL A 528 -12.77 1.39 -12.03
CA VAL A 528 -12.27 0.19 -12.72
C VAL A 528 -13.40 -0.82 -12.87
N ALA A 529 -13.74 -1.17 -14.10
CA ALA A 529 -14.84 -2.10 -14.42
C ALA A 529 -14.35 -3.54 -14.51
N VAL A 530 -13.98 -4.13 -13.38
CA VAL A 530 -13.50 -5.52 -13.30
C VAL A 530 -14.19 -6.29 -12.19
N GLY A 531 -14.08 -7.63 -12.24
CA GLY A 531 -14.54 -8.51 -11.18
C GLY A 531 -16.05 -8.52 -10.98
N GLY A 532 -16.84 -8.18 -11.99
CA GLY A 532 -18.29 -8.06 -11.91
C GLY A 532 -18.78 -6.74 -11.31
N PHE A 533 -17.94 -5.73 -11.23
CA PHE A 533 -18.30 -4.39 -10.75
C PHE A 533 -18.51 -3.41 -11.91
N GLU A 534 -19.54 -2.58 -11.76
CA GLU A 534 -19.83 -1.46 -12.66
C GLU A 534 -19.63 -0.14 -11.91
N PRO A 535 -18.59 0.65 -12.25
CA PRO A 535 -18.35 1.95 -11.63
C PRO A 535 -19.42 2.97 -12.02
N PRO A 536 -19.49 4.15 -11.36
CA PRO A 536 -20.30 5.28 -11.80
C PRO A 536 -20.00 5.65 -13.25
N ARG A 537 -21.03 5.93 -14.05
CA ARG A 537 -20.92 6.25 -15.48
C ARG A 537 -20.97 7.75 -15.77
N GLY A 538 -21.32 8.55 -14.78
CA GLY A 538 -21.45 10.00 -14.96
C GLY A 538 -21.70 10.73 -13.63
N PRO A 539 -21.76 12.08 -13.70
CA PRO A 539 -21.91 12.91 -12.52
C PRO A 539 -23.26 12.79 -11.81
N ASP A 540 -24.29 12.24 -12.47
CA ASP A 540 -25.61 12.02 -11.88
C ASP A 540 -25.68 10.72 -11.05
N ASP A 541 -24.70 9.84 -11.20
CA ASP A 541 -24.66 8.59 -10.47
C ASP A 541 -24.18 8.79 -9.02
N PRO A 542 -24.69 7.99 -8.07
CA PRO A 542 -24.11 7.93 -6.73
C PRO A 542 -22.68 7.40 -6.80
N MET A 543 -21.80 7.93 -5.94
CA MET A 543 -20.40 7.57 -5.93
C MET A 543 -19.82 7.52 -4.51
N VAL A 544 -18.58 7.06 -4.40
CA VAL A 544 -17.81 7.10 -3.16
C VAL A 544 -16.64 8.08 -3.34
N ILE A 545 -16.44 8.94 -2.35
CA ILE A 545 -15.23 9.77 -2.20
C ILE A 545 -14.27 9.01 -1.30
N PHE A 546 -13.05 8.82 -1.76
CA PHE A 546 -11.93 8.28 -0.98
C PHE A 546 -11.10 9.42 -0.41
N MET A 547 -10.83 9.39 0.89
CA MET A 547 -10.02 10.39 1.59
C MET A 547 -8.94 9.70 2.41
N MET A 548 -7.72 10.26 2.39
CA MET A 548 -6.59 9.72 3.16
C MET A 548 -6.01 10.77 4.09
N HIS A 549 -5.82 10.38 5.34
CA HIS A 549 -5.16 11.15 6.39
C HIS A 549 -3.93 10.40 6.89
N SER A 550 -2.77 11.06 6.86
CA SER A 550 -1.59 10.67 7.63
C SER A 550 -1.43 11.62 8.83
N PRO A 551 -1.41 11.10 10.05
CA PRO A 551 -1.31 11.91 11.25
C PRO A 551 0.09 12.46 11.54
N MET A 552 1.03 12.33 10.57
CA MET A 552 2.39 12.86 10.73
C MET A 552 2.42 14.40 10.65
N PRO A 553 3.11 15.08 11.57
CA PRO A 553 3.12 16.53 11.60
C PRO A 553 3.83 17.12 10.38
N MET A 554 3.16 18.06 9.70
CA MET A 554 3.73 18.81 8.58
C MET A 554 4.72 19.89 9.04
N THR A 555 4.71 20.26 10.31
CA THR A 555 5.65 21.20 10.92
C THR A 555 6.95 20.53 11.33
N LYS A 556 8.02 21.30 11.51
CA LYS A 556 9.33 20.78 11.95
C LYS A 556 9.18 20.06 13.30
N PRO A 557 9.55 18.79 13.41
CA PRO A 557 9.47 18.06 14.67
C PRO A 557 10.53 18.52 15.68
N ASP A 558 10.34 18.19 16.95
CA ASP A 558 11.39 18.32 17.97
C ASP A 558 12.60 17.45 17.55
N PRO A 559 13.81 18.03 17.44
CA PRO A 559 14.99 17.27 17.01
C PRO A 559 15.40 16.13 17.95
N LYS A 560 14.78 16.03 19.13
CA LYS A 560 14.99 14.91 20.06
C LYS A 560 14.14 13.70 19.76
N LEU A 561 13.12 13.85 18.90
CA LEU A 561 12.21 12.78 18.53
C LEU A 561 12.71 12.09 17.25
N SER A 562 12.99 10.80 17.35
CA SER A 562 13.23 9.96 16.16
C SER A 562 11.95 9.85 15.31
N ALA A 563 12.08 9.44 14.05
CA ALA A 563 10.93 9.11 13.19
C ALA A 563 10.00 8.08 13.86
N ARG A 564 10.58 7.10 14.54
CA ARG A 564 9.82 6.07 15.28
C ARG A 564 9.02 6.65 16.45
N ASP A 565 9.56 7.65 17.16
CA ASP A 565 8.84 8.33 18.23
C ASP A 565 7.68 9.15 17.67
N GLN A 566 7.91 9.86 16.57
CA GLN A 566 6.86 10.59 15.85
C GLN A 566 5.73 9.67 15.39
N LEU A 567 6.07 8.49 14.84
CA LEU A 567 5.09 7.46 14.44
C LEU A 567 4.28 6.92 15.62
N ARG A 568 4.91 6.74 16.81
CA ARG A 568 4.18 6.37 18.04
C ARG A 568 3.22 7.44 18.49
N MET A 569 3.62 8.72 18.43
CA MET A 569 2.76 9.85 18.76
C MET A 569 1.58 9.93 17.78
N ALA A 570 1.83 9.87 16.49
CA ALA A 570 0.81 9.85 15.44
C ALA A 570 -0.19 8.69 15.61
N ARG A 571 0.29 7.50 15.97
CA ARG A 571 -0.55 6.36 16.32
C ARG A 571 -1.45 6.64 17.52
N THR A 572 -0.88 7.26 18.55
CA THR A 572 -1.64 7.63 19.76
C THR A 572 -2.75 8.61 19.42
N GLU A 573 -2.48 9.59 18.58
CA GLU A 573 -3.45 10.58 18.11
C GLU A 573 -4.65 9.91 17.45
N ILE A 574 -4.42 9.03 16.47
CA ILE A 574 -5.55 8.38 15.76
C ILE A 574 -6.34 7.42 16.65
N TYR A 575 -5.76 6.86 17.72
CA TYR A 575 -6.51 6.06 18.69
C TYR A 575 -7.37 6.93 19.61
N GLN A 576 -6.96 8.16 19.91
CA GLN A 576 -7.70 9.10 20.72
C GLN A 576 -8.83 9.80 19.94
N THR A 577 -8.70 9.91 18.62
CA THR A 577 -9.69 10.56 17.76
C THR A 577 -10.93 9.67 17.61
N GLN A 578 -12.10 10.22 17.93
CA GLN A 578 -13.38 9.53 17.83
C GLN A 578 -13.95 9.58 16.41
N PHE A 579 -14.89 8.70 16.09
CA PHE A 579 -15.57 8.74 14.81
C PHE A 579 -16.25 10.08 14.53
N SER A 580 -16.87 10.68 15.54
CA SER A 580 -17.52 12.01 15.44
C SER A 580 -16.56 13.11 15.02
N ASP A 581 -15.30 13.04 15.47
CA ASP A 581 -14.29 14.03 15.13
C ASP A 581 -13.88 13.90 13.66
N TYR A 582 -13.68 12.67 13.18
CA TYR A 582 -13.43 12.40 11.77
C TYR A 582 -14.62 12.79 10.90
N GLU A 583 -15.85 12.45 11.31
CA GLU A 583 -17.06 12.83 10.58
C GLU A 583 -17.15 14.35 10.42
N GLN A 584 -16.91 15.10 11.49
CA GLN A 584 -16.89 16.55 11.45
C GLN A 584 -15.84 17.09 10.49
N GLN A 585 -14.59 16.62 10.59
CA GLN A 585 -13.49 17.02 9.72
C GLN A 585 -13.82 16.72 8.24
N ILE A 586 -14.35 15.54 7.93
CA ILE A 586 -14.75 15.13 6.58
C ILE A 586 -15.81 16.09 6.02
N ARG A 587 -16.86 16.36 6.81
CA ARG A 587 -17.96 17.24 6.40
C ARG A 587 -17.50 18.67 6.16
N GLU A 588 -16.69 19.21 7.05
CA GLU A 588 -16.16 20.57 6.98
C GLU A 588 -15.20 20.71 5.78
N GLN A 589 -14.27 19.78 5.61
CA GLN A 589 -13.31 19.81 4.49
C GLN A 589 -14.01 19.69 3.15
N LEU A 590 -14.89 18.71 2.95
CA LEU A 590 -15.64 18.55 1.70
C LEU A 590 -16.56 19.75 1.40
N GLN A 591 -17.20 20.34 2.43
CA GLN A 591 -18.00 21.54 2.26
C GLN A 591 -17.17 22.73 1.81
N SER A 592 -16.03 22.96 2.47
CA SER A 592 -15.15 24.10 2.13
C SER A 592 -14.49 23.94 0.75
N MET A 593 -14.19 22.72 0.35
CA MET A 593 -13.61 22.44 -0.99
C MET A 593 -14.65 22.51 -2.10
N LEU A 594 -15.80 21.85 -1.91
CA LEU A 594 -16.76 21.56 -2.97
C LEU A 594 -18.05 22.38 -2.89
N GLY A 595 -18.27 23.12 -1.82
CA GLY A 595 -19.49 23.93 -1.63
C GLY A 595 -19.70 24.96 -2.74
N GLN A 596 -18.64 25.61 -3.21
CA GLN A 596 -18.68 26.54 -4.34
C GLN A 596 -19.07 25.87 -5.68
N PHE A 597 -18.99 24.54 -5.76
CA PHE A 597 -19.40 23.73 -6.92
C PHE A 597 -20.75 23.05 -6.72
N GLY A 598 -21.49 23.43 -5.67
CA GLY A 598 -22.85 22.99 -5.39
C GLY A 598 -22.97 21.85 -4.37
N PHE A 599 -21.88 21.42 -3.74
CA PHE A 599 -21.92 20.38 -2.70
C PHE A 599 -22.54 20.91 -1.40
N GLN A 600 -23.40 20.12 -0.80
CA GLN A 600 -24.03 20.38 0.50
C GLN A 600 -23.89 19.15 1.39
N HIS A 601 -22.92 19.17 2.31
CA HIS A 601 -22.55 18.01 3.09
C HIS A 601 -23.72 17.35 3.86
N GLN A 602 -24.73 18.15 4.25
CA GLN A 602 -25.90 17.65 4.98
C GLN A 602 -26.88 16.89 4.07
N ALA A 603 -26.93 17.27 2.78
CA ALA A 603 -27.86 16.69 1.81
C ALA A 603 -27.21 15.60 0.95
N ASP A 604 -25.90 15.72 0.70
CA ASP A 604 -25.21 14.90 -0.28
C ASP A 604 -24.48 13.71 0.33
N ILE A 605 -24.02 13.80 1.59
CA ILE A 605 -23.37 12.68 2.29
C ILE A 605 -24.43 11.75 2.86
N GLU A 606 -24.40 10.48 2.42
CA GLU A 606 -25.34 9.45 2.83
C GLU A 606 -24.78 8.46 3.85
N ALA A 607 -23.46 8.13 3.72
CA ALA A 607 -22.77 7.26 4.68
C ALA A 607 -21.27 7.61 4.74
N ILE A 608 -20.64 7.32 5.87
CA ILE A 608 -19.22 7.50 6.10
C ILE A 608 -18.67 6.25 6.76
N THR A 609 -17.57 5.73 6.20
CA THR A 609 -16.75 4.69 6.82
C THR A 609 -15.35 5.22 7.02
N VAL A 610 -14.84 5.13 8.25
CA VAL A 610 -13.49 5.55 8.62
C VAL A 610 -12.67 4.30 8.98
N ASN A 611 -11.72 3.94 8.15
CA ASN A 611 -10.80 2.83 8.40
C ASN A 611 -9.56 3.37 9.13
N ARG A 612 -9.52 3.17 10.42
CA ARG A 612 -8.38 3.51 11.26
C ARG A 612 -7.34 2.40 11.20
N ILE A 613 -6.14 2.72 10.70
CA ILE A 613 -5.03 1.75 10.52
C ILE A 613 -3.80 2.23 11.31
N PRO A 614 -3.72 1.96 12.62
CA PRO A 614 -2.64 2.45 13.48
C PRO A 614 -1.31 1.73 13.23
N HIS A 615 -1.35 0.56 12.62
CA HIS A 615 -0.21 -0.27 12.25
C HIS A 615 -0.18 -0.50 10.74
N GLY A 616 -0.09 0.58 9.95
CA GLY A 616 -0.20 0.54 8.49
C GLY A 616 1.08 0.07 7.79
N TYR A 617 1.84 0.96 7.16
CA TYR A 617 3.02 0.56 6.41
C TYR A 617 4.13 0.00 7.30
N ALA A 618 4.83 -1.03 6.82
CA ALA A 618 6.07 -1.50 7.41
C ALA A 618 7.10 -0.36 7.49
N TYR A 619 7.86 -0.30 8.59
CA TYR A 619 8.88 0.73 8.77
C TYR A 619 10.02 0.55 7.76
N PRO A 620 10.25 1.52 6.85
CA PRO A 620 11.18 1.33 5.74
C PRO A 620 12.65 1.59 6.10
N TYR A 621 12.96 1.89 7.35
CA TYR A 621 14.20 2.51 7.84
C TYR A 621 14.50 3.85 7.15
N VAL A 622 14.78 4.88 7.92
CA VAL A 622 15.07 6.22 7.42
C VAL A 622 16.51 6.61 7.75
N LYS A 623 17.26 7.05 6.76
CA LYS A 623 18.71 7.34 6.88
C LYS A 623 19.03 8.41 7.92
N LEU A 624 18.09 9.29 8.24
CA LEU A 624 18.29 10.34 9.24
C LEU A 624 18.37 9.79 10.67
N ASP A 625 17.73 8.63 10.94
CA ASP A 625 17.59 8.07 12.30
C ASP A 625 18.20 6.68 12.45
N ASP A 626 18.30 5.94 11.35
CA ASP A 626 18.69 4.52 11.42
C ASP A 626 20.11 4.30 10.89
N PRO A 627 20.93 3.51 11.57
CA PRO A 627 22.25 3.15 11.08
C PRO A 627 22.17 2.22 9.86
N GLU A 628 23.24 2.10 9.12
CA GLU A 628 23.41 1.03 8.14
C GLU A 628 23.83 -0.25 8.87
N TRP A 629 23.15 -1.37 8.57
CA TRP A 629 23.49 -2.69 9.10
C TRP A 629 24.18 -3.55 8.04
N GLU A 630 25.05 -4.44 8.49
CA GLU A 630 25.54 -5.51 7.64
C GLU A 630 24.40 -6.48 7.28
N PRO A 631 24.46 -7.14 6.12
CA PRO A 631 23.45 -8.15 5.74
C PRO A 631 23.27 -9.21 6.82
N GLY A 632 22.02 -9.53 7.16
CA GLY A 632 21.65 -10.46 8.22
C GLY A 632 21.62 -9.85 9.62
N GLN A 633 22.00 -8.57 9.80
CA GLN A 633 22.04 -7.90 11.09
C GLN A 633 20.96 -6.82 11.26
N ALA A 634 20.24 -6.49 10.19
CA ALA A 634 19.15 -5.53 10.31
C ALA A 634 18.07 -6.06 11.26
N PRO A 635 17.44 -5.19 12.07
CA PRO A 635 16.47 -5.62 13.09
C PRO A 635 15.37 -6.55 12.56
N HIS A 636 14.83 -6.28 11.36
CA HIS A 636 13.82 -7.16 10.75
C HIS A 636 14.38 -8.52 10.36
N GLU A 637 15.67 -8.62 9.94
CA GLU A 637 16.32 -9.88 9.58
C GLU A 637 16.61 -10.73 10.83
N VAL A 638 17.06 -10.09 11.90
CA VAL A 638 17.24 -10.75 13.21
C VAL A 638 15.90 -11.18 13.78
N GLY A 639 14.89 -10.29 13.72
CA GLY A 639 13.56 -10.53 14.28
C GLY A 639 12.80 -11.66 13.60
N ARG A 640 12.98 -11.86 12.31
CA ARG A 640 12.28 -12.90 11.54
C ARG A 640 12.89 -14.28 11.58
N ALA A 641 13.98 -14.49 12.33
CA ALA A 641 14.60 -15.78 12.43
C ALA A 641 13.61 -16.84 12.93
N GLN A 642 13.71 -18.06 12.40
CA GLN A 642 12.91 -19.20 12.85
C GLN A 642 13.16 -19.48 14.33
N PHE A 643 12.12 -19.77 15.09
CA PHE A 643 12.18 -20.14 16.48
C PHE A 643 11.47 -21.49 16.69
N GLY A 644 12.21 -22.59 16.59
CA GLY A 644 11.67 -23.95 16.63
C GLY A 644 10.60 -24.15 15.55
N ARG A 645 9.42 -24.56 15.96
CA ARG A 645 8.24 -24.77 15.09
C ARG A 645 7.43 -23.49 14.86
N ILE A 646 8.03 -22.33 15.12
CA ILE A 646 7.39 -21.01 14.96
C ILE A 646 8.21 -20.19 13.97
N SER A 647 7.57 -19.65 12.94
CA SER A 647 8.16 -18.69 11.97
C SER A 647 7.37 -17.39 11.93
N VAL A 648 8.02 -16.31 11.49
CA VAL A 648 7.43 -14.96 11.38
C VAL A 648 7.25 -14.60 9.92
N ALA A 649 6.05 -14.23 9.50
CA ALA A 649 5.72 -13.95 8.10
C ALA A 649 4.79 -12.75 7.95
N ASN A 650 5.36 -11.58 7.70
CA ASN A 650 4.60 -10.35 7.43
C ASN A 650 5.47 -9.35 6.67
N SER A 651 4.91 -8.24 6.21
CA SER A 651 5.64 -7.18 5.50
C SER A 651 6.70 -6.50 6.38
N ASP A 652 6.53 -6.48 7.73
CA ASP A 652 7.53 -5.94 8.66
C ASP A 652 8.82 -6.76 8.62
N SER A 653 8.71 -8.08 8.40
CA SER A 653 9.84 -9.00 8.29
C SER A 653 10.70 -8.77 7.04
N GLU A 654 10.18 -8.03 6.07
CA GLU A 654 10.91 -7.59 4.87
C GLU A 654 11.25 -6.09 4.92
N ALA A 655 10.76 -5.36 5.93
CA ALA A 655 10.87 -3.89 6.06
C ALA A 655 10.38 -3.15 4.79
N VAL A 656 9.36 -3.70 4.12
CA VAL A 656 8.79 -3.19 2.87
C VAL A 656 7.28 -3.29 2.91
N ALA A 657 6.58 -2.19 2.65
CA ALA A 657 5.13 -2.09 2.70
C ALA A 657 4.47 -2.48 1.36
N LEU A 658 4.83 -3.64 0.80
CA LEU A 658 4.30 -4.15 -0.46
C LEU A 658 3.64 -5.52 -0.29
N MET A 659 2.67 -5.80 -1.15
CA MET A 659 1.96 -7.07 -1.16
C MET A 659 2.88 -8.25 -1.52
N ASN A 660 3.72 -8.13 -2.52
CA ASN A 660 4.68 -9.17 -2.90
C ASN A 660 5.69 -9.47 -1.80
N ALA A 661 6.14 -8.47 -1.05
CA ALA A 661 7.00 -8.68 0.12
C ALA A 661 6.30 -9.52 1.21
N ALA A 662 4.99 -9.31 1.38
CA ALA A 662 4.18 -10.13 2.28
C ALA A 662 4.08 -11.58 1.79
N PHE A 663 4.01 -11.83 0.49
CA PHE A 663 4.02 -13.16 -0.12
C PHE A 663 5.39 -13.83 0.02
N ASP A 664 6.48 -13.10 -0.22
CA ASP A 664 7.84 -13.61 -0.07
C ASP A 664 8.14 -14.02 1.39
N ALA A 665 7.71 -13.21 2.35
CA ALA A 665 7.82 -13.52 3.77
C ALA A 665 7.04 -14.79 4.14
N ALA A 666 5.84 -14.96 3.57
CA ALA A 666 5.01 -16.14 3.78
C ALA A 666 5.66 -17.39 3.18
N TYR A 667 6.16 -17.31 1.96
CA TYR A 667 6.86 -18.42 1.30
C TYR A 667 8.07 -18.87 2.10
N ARG A 668 8.93 -17.93 2.53
CA ARG A 668 10.10 -18.21 3.37
C ARG A 668 9.70 -18.92 4.67
N ALA A 669 8.68 -18.42 5.36
CA ALA A 669 8.24 -19.01 6.62
C ALA A 669 7.68 -20.42 6.47
N VAL A 670 7.01 -20.72 5.35
CA VAL A 670 6.56 -22.07 5.03
C VAL A 670 7.75 -22.99 4.73
N GLU A 671 8.74 -22.52 3.96
CA GLU A 671 9.96 -23.28 3.70
C GLU A 671 10.70 -23.63 5.01
N GLU A 672 10.81 -22.67 5.94
CA GLU A 672 11.43 -22.89 7.26
C GLU A 672 10.74 -24.00 8.06
N GLN A 673 9.41 -24.13 7.97
CA GLN A 673 8.64 -25.10 8.75
C GLN A 673 8.47 -26.46 8.07
N THR A 674 8.81 -26.57 6.80
CA THR A 674 8.58 -27.77 6.00
C THR A 674 9.86 -28.34 5.36
N ALA A 675 11.05 -27.79 5.71
CA ALA A 675 12.37 -28.22 5.23
C ALA A 675 12.85 -29.54 5.87
#